data_a2a4c059ed8f685ec932b907b9fed20c
#
_entry.id   a2a4c059ed8f685ec932b907b9fed20c
#
_cell.length_a   1.000
_cell.length_b   1.000
_cell.length_c   1.000
_cell.angle_alpha   90.00
_cell.angle_beta   90.00
_cell.angle_gamma   90.00
#
_symmetry.space_group_name_H-M   'P 1'
#
loop_
_entity.id
_entity.type
_entity.pdbx_description
1 polymer ?
#
loop_
_entity_poly.entity_id
_entity_poly.type
_entity_poly.pdbx_seq_one_letter_code
_entity_poly.pdbx_strand_id
1 'polypeptide(L)'
;MSRTSGATPDSRTALRVCPLCEATCGLTLTIEGTRVTGARGDRDDVFSKGFICPKGASFGAADGDPDRLRTPLVRTDGELREATWQEAFDAIAEGLGPIVEQYGPHALGIVLGNPNVHTMAGALYPPVLLSALRTHSVFTASTLDQMPKHVSSGLLYGDANAIPVPDLDHTDHLLLIGANPLESNGSLCTAPDFPGKLKALRARGGTLTVIDPRTTRTAKLADRHVTIRPGTDALLLAAMTYVLFEEKLVDLRELAPHVQDVEELATAVRDFTPESASEACDVDADTIRALARELAAAPTAAVYGRIGSCTVPHGTLASWLVDVLNILTGNLDRPGGALFPQAATDKTPRPAGPGRGFALGRWHSRVSRHPEAKGELPLAALAEEIDTATPEGSPVRALIAIAANPVLSAPDGDRLDKALDSLDFMVSVDPYLNETARHADVVLPPPPPSQSAHHDFAFNTLAVRNQVRYNRPAVPLEPGRMAETEILARLVLAATGMHGADPSAVDAMVIDSTLGKAVQDPHGPVHERDPKELATLLTGENGPERRLDMMLRLGPYGEGFGARPDGLSLEKLLAHPHGIDLGPLRPRLPQPLKTRSGKIELLSAPIVDDLPRLRAALRERPAAIVLVGRRHLRSNNSWMHNVPALTGGTNRCTLHIHPEDAARLGLADGTAVRVKGAGGEVVAPAEVTDTVRRGVVSLPHGWGHDRPGTRMSHAALDPGVNVNQLLDGSLLDPLSGTAVLNGVPVELAACP
;
A
#
# COMPACT_ATOMS: atom_id res chain seq x y z
N MET A 1 39.78 -1.28 47.12
CA MET A 1 38.39 -1.44 46.61
C MET A 1 38.49 -1.94 45.18
N SER A 2 38.29 -3.23 45.01
CA SER A 2 38.35 -3.95 43.72
C SER A 2 37.11 -3.57 42.92
N ARG A 3 37.31 -2.95 41.74
CA ARG A 3 36.28 -2.78 40.75
C ARG A 3 35.96 -4.16 40.12
N THR A 4 34.84 -4.73 40.47
CA THR A 4 34.25 -5.85 39.77
C THR A 4 33.95 -5.40 38.33
N SER A 5 34.68 -5.94 37.37
CA SER A 5 34.38 -5.82 35.96
C SER A 5 33.06 -6.54 35.71
N GLY A 6 31.97 -5.78 35.61
CA GLY A 6 30.73 -6.28 35.09
C GLY A 6 30.97 -6.76 33.64
N ALA A 7 30.77 -8.03 33.38
CA ALA A 7 30.78 -8.57 32.01
C ALA A 7 29.79 -7.78 31.20
N THR A 8 30.26 -7.11 30.14
CA THR A 8 29.40 -6.55 29.10
C THR A 8 28.51 -7.68 28.57
N PRO A 9 27.18 -7.49 28.46
CA PRO A 9 26.31 -8.51 27.87
C PRO A 9 26.86 -8.87 26.48
N ASP A 10 26.89 -10.17 26.16
CA ASP A 10 27.36 -10.69 24.88
C ASP A 10 26.57 -10.01 23.75
N SER A 11 27.20 -9.04 23.09
CA SER A 11 26.59 -8.29 21.98
C SER A 11 26.84 -9.03 20.67
N ARG A 12 25.78 -9.37 19.91
CA ARG A 12 25.87 -9.99 18.60
C ARG A 12 25.15 -9.17 17.54
N THR A 13 25.43 -9.44 16.27
CA THR A 13 24.71 -8.84 15.15
C THR A 13 23.86 -9.87 14.42
N ALA A 14 22.76 -9.42 13.80
CA ALA A 14 21.94 -10.20 12.90
C ALA A 14 21.50 -9.35 11.70
N LEU A 15 21.33 -9.99 10.55
CA LEU A 15 20.82 -9.34 9.35
C LEU A 15 19.29 -9.43 9.31
N ARG A 16 18.67 -8.36 8.81
CA ARG A 16 17.22 -8.26 8.69
C ARG A 16 16.81 -7.37 7.54
N VAL A 17 15.84 -7.78 6.74
CA VAL A 17 15.12 -6.87 5.85
C VAL A 17 14.11 -6.08 6.69
N CYS A 18 14.09 -4.76 6.51
CA CYS A 18 13.25 -3.84 7.27
C CYS A 18 11.77 -3.95 6.82
N PRO A 19 10.83 -4.33 7.70
CA PRO A 19 9.42 -4.44 7.34
C PRO A 19 8.63 -3.15 7.57
N LEU A 20 9.29 -2.03 7.89
CA LEU A 20 8.62 -0.82 8.34
C LEU A 20 8.09 0.05 7.19
N CYS A 21 8.54 -0.16 5.97
CA CYS A 21 8.02 0.52 4.78
C CYS A 21 8.45 -0.19 3.50
N GLU A 22 7.88 0.24 2.40
CA GLU A 22 8.02 -0.28 1.04
C GLU A 22 9.47 -0.29 0.50
N ALA A 23 10.39 0.51 1.07
CA ALA A 23 11.79 0.52 0.65
C ALA A 23 12.54 -0.78 0.96
N THR A 24 12.06 -1.60 1.89
CA THR A 24 12.60 -2.94 2.23
C THR A 24 14.12 -2.99 2.42
N CYS A 25 14.68 -2.01 3.15
CA CYS A 25 16.12 -1.87 3.33
C CYS A 25 16.72 -3.04 4.13
N GLY A 26 17.92 -3.51 3.75
CA GLY A 26 18.70 -4.43 4.57
C GLY A 26 19.26 -3.72 5.80
N LEU A 27 19.11 -4.34 6.96
CA LEU A 27 19.58 -3.84 8.25
C LEU A 27 20.57 -4.82 8.88
N THR A 28 21.58 -4.27 9.55
CA THR A 28 22.37 -4.98 10.57
C THR A 28 21.86 -4.55 11.94
N LEU A 29 21.23 -5.48 12.65
CA LEU A 29 20.74 -5.28 14.02
C LEU A 29 21.84 -5.56 15.03
N THR A 30 21.96 -4.75 16.07
CA THR A 30 22.77 -5.01 17.27
C THR A 30 21.84 -5.59 18.34
N ILE A 31 22.19 -6.72 18.93
CA ILE A 31 21.36 -7.48 19.86
C ILE A 31 22.15 -7.74 21.13
N GLU A 32 21.57 -7.41 22.27
CA GLU A 32 22.08 -7.71 23.60
C GLU A 32 21.07 -8.63 24.32
N GLY A 33 21.49 -9.89 24.56
CA GLY A 33 20.56 -10.91 24.99
C GLY A 33 19.46 -11.20 23.95
N THR A 34 18.20 -10.86 24.27
CA THR A 34 17.05 -10.94 23.36
C THR A 34 16.55 -9.58 22.88
N ARG A 35 17.23 -8.49 23.24
CA ARG A 35 16.82 -7.12 22.93
C ARG A 35 17.59 -6.55 21.75
N VAL A 36 16.89 -5.98 20.78
CA VAL A 36 17.50 -5.18 19.71
C VAL A 36 17.84 -3.79 20.28
N THR A 37 19.13 -3.47 20.41
CA THR A 37 19.62 -2.21 20.97
C THR A 37 20.03 -1.20 19.90
N GLY A 38 20.21 -1.63 18.65
CA GLY A 38 20.59 -0.76 17.55
C GLY A 38 20.26 -1.35 16.19
N ALA A 39 20.11 -0.48 15.19
CA ALA A 39 19.95 -0.84 13.79
C ALA A 39 20.75 0.13 12.91
N ARG A 40 21.42 -0.41 11.90
CA ARG A 40 22.12 0.36 10.86
C ARG A 40 21.86 -0.29 9.50
N GLY A 41 22.07 0.46 8.41
CA GLY A 41 21.96 -0.10 7.07
C GLY A 41 23.04 -1.15 6.83
N ASP A 42 22.64 -2.27 6.23
CA ASP A 42 23.54 -3.33 5.79
C ASP A 42 24.24 -2.91 4.48
N ARG A 43 25.55 -2.71 4.52
CA ARG A 43 26.33 -2.23 3.37
C ARG A 43 26.46 -3.27 2.26
N ASP A 44 26.36 -4.54 2.62
CA ASP A 44 26.49 -5.67 1.71
C ASP A 44 25.14 -6.12 1.15
N ASP A 45 24.01 -5.54 1.65
CA ASP A 45 22.67 -5.79 1.10
C ASP A 45 22.62 -5.45 -0.39
N VAL A 46 22.23 -6.43 -1.20
CA VAL A 46 22.25 -6.34 -2.66
C VAL A 46 21.37 -5.23 -3.24
N PHE A 47 20.39 -4.75 -2.48
CA PHE A 47 19.42 -3.78 -2.94
C PHE A 47 19.58 -2.39 -2.31
N SER A 48 19.64 -2.30 -0.98
CA SER A 48 19.70 -1.03 -0.26
C SER A 48 21.12 -0.49 -0.03
N LYS A 49 22.16 -1.33 -0.13
CA LYS A 49 23.57 -0.96 -0.09
C LYS A 49 23.93 -0.01 1.07
N GLY A 50 23.36 -0.28 2.24
CA GLY A 50 23.61 0.49 3.46
C GLY A 50 22.69 1.67 3.70
N PHE A 51 21.71 1.95 2.83
CA PHE A 51 20.70 2.98 3.09
C PHE A 51 19.82 2.61 4.28
N ILE A 52 19.53 3.60 5.12
CA ILE A 52 18.61 3.51 6.24
C ILE A 52 17.91 4.86 6.46
N CYS A 53 16.62 4.83 6.75
CA CYS A 53 15.84 6.01 7.11
C CYS A 53 15.63 6.10 8.63
N PRO A 54 15.08 7.21 9.17
CA PRO A 54 14.82 7.35 10.61
C PRO A 54 13.96 6.24 11.21
N LYS A 55 12.98 5.70 10.45
CA LYS A 55 12.15 4.58 10.91
C LYS A 55 12.99 3.30 11.09
N GLY A 56 13.80 2.95 10.11
CA GLY A 56 14.71 1.81 10.19
C GLY A 56 15.73 1.94 11.32
N ALA A 57 16.28 3.16 11.54
CA ALA A 57 17.19 3.43 12.66
C ALA A 57 16.50 3.28 14.02
N SER A 58 15.17 3.46 14.09
CA SER A 58 14.37 3.28 15.31
C SER A 58 13.79 1.86 15.43
N PHE A 59 14.25 0.89 14.62
CA PHE A 59 13.72 -0.47 14.60
C PHE A 59 13.68 -1.08 16.01
N GLY A 60 14.76 -1.04 16.77
CA GLY A 60 14.83 -1.59 18.13
C GLY A 60 13.87 -0.93 19.11
N ALA A 61 13.61 0.39 18.97
CA ALA A 61 12.64 1.09 19.80
C ALA A 61 11.20 0.67 19.48
N ALA A 62 10.87 0.49 18.21
CA ALA A 62 9.56 -0.01 17.79
C ALA A 62 9.35 -1.49 18.14
N ASP A 63 10.41 -2.29 18.04
CA ASP A 63 10.41 -3.71 18.38
C ASP A 63 10.17 -3.95 19.87
N GLY A 64 10.83 -3.15 20.71
CA GLY A 64 10.79 -3.24 22.17
C GLY A 64 9.80 -2.27 22.85
N ASP A 65 8.83 -1.73 22.13
CA ASP A 65 7.80 -0.83 22.68
C ASP A 65 7.05 -1.50 23.84
N PRO A 66 7.00 -0.87 25.05
CA PRO A 66 6.36 -1.47 26.22
C PRO A 66 4.85 -1.63 26.12
N ASP A 67 4.18 -0.85 25.25
CA ASP A 67 2.73 -0.94 25.05
C ASP A 67 2.30 -2.09 24.10
N ARG A 68 3.28 -2.76 23.47
CA ARG A 68 2.96 -3.96 22.68
C ARG A 68 2.37 -5.05 23.56
N LEU A 69 1.22 -5.55 23.18
CA LEU A 69 0.58 -6.68 23.85
C LEU A 69 1.47 -7.93 23.75
N ARG A 70 1.45 -8.77 24.81
CA ARG A 70 2.27 -9.97 24.91
C ARG A 70 1.43 -11.25 24.92
N THR A 71 0.23 -11.15 25.44
CA THR A 71 -0.75 -12.22 25.58
C THR A 71 -2.03 -11.86 24.86
N PRO A 72 -2.83 -12.82 24.39
CA PRO A 72 -4.15 -12.54 23.86
C PRO A 72 -5.03 -11.83 24.90
N LEU A 73 -5.98 -11.06 24.39
CA LEU A 73 -7.04 -10.47 25.22
C LEU A 73 -8.38 -11.06 24.78
N VAL A 74 -9.24 -11.40 25.75
CA VAL A 74 -10.62 -11.85 25.52
C VAL A 74 -11.56 -10.98 26.34
N ARG A 75 -12.67 -10.56 25.75
CA ARG A 75 -13.70 -9.76 26.42
C ARG A 75 -14.56 -10.66 27.31
N THR A 76 -14.58 -10.36 28.59
CA THR A 76 -15.40 -11.03 29.59
C THR A 76 -16.10 -9.96 30.43
N ASP A 77 -17.41 -10.04 30.59
CA ASP A 77 -18.21 -9.07 31.35
C ASP A 77 -17.99 -7.60 30.87
N GLY A 78 -17.80 -7.40 29.55
CA GLY A 78 -17.59 -6.09 28.95
C GLY A 78 -16.13 -5.59 28.99
N GLU A 79 -15.20 -6.25 29.67
CA GLU A 79 -13.79 -5.85 29.80
C GLU A 79 -12.84 -6.80 29.06
N LEU A 80 -11.82 -6.27 28.40
CA LEU A 80 -10.73 -7.06 27.82
C LEU A 80 -9.76 -7.49 28.91
N ARG A 81 -9.57 -8.81 29.05
CA ARG A 81 -8.67 -9.44 30.03
C ARG A 81 -7.65 -10.35 29.33
N GLU A 82 -6.47 -10.47 29.89
CA GLU A 82 -5.47 -11.42 29.43
C GLU A 82 -6.00 -12.85 29.48
N ALA A 83 -5.77 -13.59 28.41
CA ALA A 83 -6.22 -14.97 28.24
C ALA A 83 -5.09 -15.84 27.68
N THR A 84 -5.25 -17.14 27.75
CA THR A 84 -4.40 -18.10 27.05
C THR A 84 -4.72 -18.11 25.55
N TRP A 85 -3.79 -18.58 24.75
CA TRP A 85 -4.02 -18.76 23.31
C TRP A 85 -5.18 -19.72 23.03
N GLN A 86 -5.35 -20.78 23.85
CA GLN A 86 -6.45 -21.72 23.69
C GLN A 86 -7.80 -21.04 23.93
N GLU A 87 -7.95 -20.33 25.05
CA GLU A 87 -9.19 -19.59 25.37
C GLU A 87 -9.53 -18.58 24.26
N ALA A 88 -8.52 -17.90 23.70
CA ALA A 88 -8.75 -16.96 22.63
C ALA A 88 -9.26 -17.61 21.34
N PHE A 89 -8.69 -18.76 20.93
CA PHE A 89 -9.15 -19.46 19.72
C PHE A 89 -10.48 -20.19 19.93
N ASP A 90 -10.76 -20.67 21.13
CA ASP A 90 -12.07 -21.24 21.48
C ASP A 90 -13.15 -20.14 21.40
N ALA A 91 -12.90 -18.96 21.97
CA ALA A 91 -13.81 -17.82 21.89
C ALA A 91 -14.05 -17.39 20.42
N ILE A 92 -13.03 -17.42 19.55
CA ILE A 92 -13.20 -17.11 18.12
C ILE A 92 -14.12 -18.14 17.45
N ALA A 93 -13.90 -19.43 17.69
CA ALA A 93 -14.72 -20.49 17.10
C ALA A 93 -16.19 -20.43 17.57
N GLU A 94 -16.40 -20.16 18.85
CA GLU A 94 -17.72 -19.99 19.45
C GLU A 94 -18.44 -18.73 18.97
N GLY A 95 -17.71 -17.63 18.78
CA GLY A 95 -18.29 -16.35 18.36
C GLY A 95 -18.61 -16.27 16.86
N LEU A 96 -17.70 -16.74 15.98
CA LEU A 96 -17.88 -16.61 14.53
C LEU A 96 -18.82 -17.66 13.93
N GLY A 97 -18.74 -18.90 14.39
CA GLY A 97 -19.48 -20.04 13.81
C GLY A 97 -20.99 -19.79 13.71
N PRO A 98 -21.68 -19.50 14.83
CA PRO A 98 -23.13 -19.26 14.83
C PRO A 98 -23.56 -18.09 13.92
N ILE A 99 -22.77 -17.03 13.82
CA ILE A 99 -23.11 -15.86 12.98
C ILE A 99 -23.08 -16.26 11.51
N VAL A 100 -22.04 -16.97 11.07
CA VAL A 100 -21.93 -17.43 9.67
C VAL A 100 -23.00 -18.48 9.35
N GLU A 101 -23.34 -19.36 10.27
CA GLU A 101 -24.40 -20.36 10.11
C GLU A 101 -25.77 -19.70 9.97
N GLN A 102 -26.07 -18.73 10.81
CA GLN A 102 -27.38 -18.07 10.85
C GLN A 102 -27.59 -17.06 9.73
N TYR A 103 -26.57 -16.24 9.40
CA TYR A 103 -26.72 -15.08 8.53
C TYR A 103 -25.95 -15.22 7.19
N GLY A 104 -25.21 -16.31 7.02
CA GLY A 104 -24.40 -16.59 5.82
C GLY A 104 -23.01 -15.95 5.86
N PRO A 105 -22.13 -16.33 4.89
CA PRO A 105 -20.73 -15.93 4.91
C PRO A 105 -20.50 -14.42 4.74
N HIS A 106 -21.43 -13.70 4.12
CA HIS A 106 -21.28 -12.26 3.87
C HIS A 106 -21.58 -11.40 5.12
N ALA A 107 -22.18 -11.99 6.19
CA ALA A 107 -22.29 -11.35 7.48
C ALA A 107 -20.96 -11.27 8.25
N LEU A 108 -19.92 -11.96 7.77
CA LEU A 108 -18.55 -11.86 8.28
C LEU A 108 -17.72 -10.95 7.37
N GLY A 109 -17.36 -9.78 7.90
CA GLY A 109 -16.46 -8.83 7.27
C GLY A 109 -14.99 -9.13 7.57
N ILE A 110 -14.11 -8.87 6.61
CA ILE A 110 -12.65 -8.98 6.76
C ILE A 110 -12.03 -7.64 6.44
N VAL A 111 -11.25 -7.08 7.37
CA VAL A 111 -10.47 -5.85 7.14
C VAL A 111 -8.98 -6.18 7.16
N LEU A 112 -8.29 -5.90 6.06
CA LEU A 112 -6.85 -6.09 5.95
C LEU A 112 -6.13 -4.74 5.89
N GLY A 113 -5.33 -4.46 6.91
CA GLY A 113 -4.52 -3.25 6.98
C GLY A 113 -3.21 -3.34 6.18
N ASN A 114 -2.59 -2.19 5.97
CA ASN A 114 -1.32 -2.09 5.23
C ASN A 114 -0.19 -2.98 5.77
N PRO A 115 0.01 -3.19 7.10
CA PRO A 115 1.09 -4.04 7.59
C PRO A 115 1.06 -5.49 7.09
N ASN A 116 -0.08 -6.02 6.61
CA ASN A 116 -0.15 -7.37 6.03
C ASN A 116 0.78 -7.57 4.83
N VAL A 117 1.00 -6.54 4.00
CA VAL A 117 1.92 -6.63 2.86
C VAL A 117 3.38 -6.46 3.26
N HIS A 118 3.66 -6.15 4.54
CA HIS A 118 4.99 -5.97 5.12
C HIS A 118 5.44 -7.18 5.95
N THR A 119 4.62 -8.21 6.14
CA THR A 119 4.99 -9.43 6.86
C THR A 119 4.80 -10.67 5.99
N MET A 120 5.64 -11.68 6.24
CA MET A 120 5.52 -12.96 5.54
C MET A 120 4.20 -13.66 5.88
N ALA A 121 3.77 -13.59 7.14
CA ALA A 121 2.51 -14.17 7.59
C ALA A 121 1.31 -13.49 6.92
N GLY A 122 1.29 -12.14 6.91
CA GLY A 122 0.24 -11.34 6.27
C GLY A 122 0.12 -11.58 4.76
N ALA A 123 1.21 -11.95 4.09
CA ALA A 123 1.16 -12.31 2.66
C ALA A 123 0.67 -13.75 2.43
N LEU A 124 0.95 -14.68 3.33
CA LEU A 124 0.68 -16.10 3.12
C LEU A 124 -0.72 -16.55 3.56
N TYR A 125 -1.25 -16.06 4.68
CA TYR A 125 -2.45 -16.64 5.30
C TYR A 125 -3.77 -15.92 4.99
N PRO A 126 -3.87 -14.58 4.89
CA PRO A 126 -5.13 -13.92 4.51
C PRO A 126 -5.72 -14.42 3.20
N PRO A 127 -4.96 -14.71 2.12
CA PRO A 127 -5.53 -15.31 0.91
C PRO A 127 -6.16 -16.69 1.16
N VAL A 128 -5.62 -17.48 2.09
CA VAL A 128 -6.18 -18.78 2.49
C VAL A 128 -7.48 -18.57 3.26
N LEU A 129 -7.50 -17.63 4.21
CA LEU A 129 -8.68 -17.25 5.00
C LEU A 129 -9.82 -16.80 4.08
N LEU A 130 -9.55 -15.86 3.16
CA LEU A 130 -10.54 -15.36 2.21
C LEU A 130 -11.10 -16.47 1.30
N SER A 131 -10.23 -17.37 0.83
CA SER A 131 -10.63 -18.51 0.00
C SER A 131 -11.51 -19.50 0.76
N ALA A 132 -11.26 -19.71 2.05
CA ALA A 132 -12.01 -20.63 2.90
C ALA A 132 -13.38 -20.04 3.29
N LEU A 133 -13.43 -18.79 3.68
CA LEU A 133 -14.65 -18.12 4.15
C LEU A 133 -15.60 -17.74 3.03
N ARG A 134 -15.11 -17.48 1.82
CA ARG A 134 -15.89 -17.10 0.63
C ARG A 134 -16.81 -15.88 0.86
N THR A 135 -16.44 -15.00 1.78
CA THR A 135 -17.17 -13.75 1.98
C THR A 135 -16.88 -12.75 0.86
N HIS A 136 -17.88 -11.95 0.50
CA HIS A 136 -17.74 -10.77 -0.35
C HIS A 136 -17.45 -9.49 0.46
N SER A 137 -17.66 -9.52 1.77
CA SER A 137 -17.45 -8.38 2.68
C SER A 137 -15.96 -8.23 3.03
N VAL A 138 -15.15 -7.96 2.01
CA VAL A 138 -13.69 -7.79 2.13
C VAL A 138 -13.33 -6.33 1.91
N PHE A 139 -12.62 -5.75 2.86
CA PHE A 139 -12.21 -4.35 2.89
C PHE A 139 -10.72 -4.27 3.15
N THR A 140 -10.01 -3.45 2.40
CA THR A 140 -8.57 -3.29 2.63
C THR A 140 -8.12 -1.84 2.56
N ALA A 141 -6.90 -1.57 3.01
CA ALA A 141 -6.28 -0.26 2.86
C ALA A 141 -6.07 0.17 1.40
N SER A 142 -6.22 -0.74 0.42
CA SER A 142 -6.06 -0.43 -1.00
C SER A 142 -7.01 0.66 -1.48
N THR A 143 -8.26 0.65 -1.00
CA THR A 143 -9.30 1.64 -1.34
C THR A 143 -9.15 2.98 -0.59
N LEU A 144 -8.09 3.13 0.19
CA LEU A 144 -7.65 4.40 0.80
C LEU A 144 -6.32 4.89 0.21
N ASP A 145 -5.77 4.20 -0.80
CA ASP A 145 -4.42 4.46 -1.30
C ASP A 145 -4.28 4.13 -2.80
N GLN A 146 -4.02 2.85 -3.15
CA GLN A 146 -3.50 2.46 -4.46
C GLN A 146 -4.49 1.74 -5.38
N MET A 147 -5.72 1.50 -5.00
CA MET A 147 -6.69 0.79 -5.84
C MET A 147 -6.87 1.41 -7.23
N PRO A 148 -6.82 2.75 -7.43
CA PRO A 148 -6.85 3.36 -8.76
C PRO A 148 -5.77 2.82 -9.69
N LYS A 149 -4.55 2.61 -9.20
CA LYS A 149 -3.46 2.04 -9.99
C LYS A 149 -3.67 0.57 -10.33
N HIS A 150 -4.20 -0.22 -9.40
CA HIS A 150 -4.56 -1.61 -9.66
C HIS A 150 -5.67 -1.74 -10.71
N VAL A 151 -6.71 -0.89 -10.60
CA VAL A 151 -7.82 -0.88 -11.57
C VAL A 151 -7.32 -0.45 -12.95
N SER A 152 -6.56 0.65 -13.05
CA SER A 152 -6.02 1.10 -14.33
C SER A 152 -5.11 0.05 -14.97
N SER A 153 -4.22 -0.59 -14.20
CA SER A 153 -3.38 -1.69 -14.69
C SER A 153 -4.22 -2.89 -15.15
N GLY A 154 -5.26 -3.24 -14.39
CA GLY A 154 -6.21 -4.29 -14.77
C GLY A 154 -6.89 -4.01 -16.11
N LEU A 155 -7.35 -2.77 -16.31
CA LEU A 155 -8.02 -2.35 -17.53
C LEU A 155 -7.08 -2.25 -18.74
N LEU A 156 -5.85 -1.75 -18.54
CA LEU A 156 -4.84 -1.61 -19.61
C LEU A 156 -4.19 -2.95 -19.99
N TYR A 157 -3.80 -3.75 -18.99
CA TYR A 157 -2.92 -4.91 -19.17
C TYR A 157 -3.64 -6.24 -18.92
N GLY A 158 -4.89 -6.21 -18.40
CA GLY A 158 -5.67 -7.41 -18.05
C GLY A 158 -5.27 -8.03 -16.71
N ASP A 159 -4.31 -7.45 -15.99
CA ASP A 159 -3.84 -7.89 -14.67
C ASP A 159 -3.64 -6.68 -13.74
N ALA A 160 -4.40 -6.63 -12.67
CA ALA A 160 -4.33 -5.54 -11.69
C ALA A 160 -2.96 -5.44 -10.96
N ASN A 161 -2.15 -6.49 -11.02
CA ASN A 161 -0.81 -6.51 -10.42
C ASN A 161 0.30 -6.24 -11.46
N ALA A 162 -0.02 -6.06 -12.73
CA ALA A 162 0.93 -5.64 -13.75
C ALA A 162 1.21 -4.13 -13.63
N ILE A 163 2.01 -3.74 -12.65
CA ILE A 163 2.34 -2.35 -12.35
C ILE A 163 3.77 -2.06 -12.83
N PRO A 164 3.95 -1.23 -13.86
CA PRO A 164 5.27 -0.79 -14.27
C PRO A 164 5.82 0.24 -13.27
N VAL A 165 7.12 0.19 -13.02
CA VAL A 165 7.85 1.11 -12.14
C VAL A 165 8.91 1.89 -12.93
N PRO A 166 9.22 3.15 -12.57
CA PRO A 166 10.22 3.94 -13.25
C PRO A 166 11.62 3.31 -13.10
N ASP A 167 12.36 3.22 -14.19
CA ASP A 167 13.77 2.82 -14.19
C ASP A 167 14.66 4.01 -13.76
N LEU A 168 14.69 4.24 -12.45
CA LEU A 168 15.36 5.39 -11.84
C LEU A 168 16.87 5.47 -12.12
N ASP A 169 17.49 4.34 -12.44
CA ASP A 169 18.93 4.26 -12.68
C ASP A 169 19.32 4.70 -14.11
N HIS A 170 18.35 4.71 -15.06
CA HIS A 170 18.64 5.01 -16.46
C HIS A 170 17.77 6.11 -17.08
N THR A 171 16.66 6.53 -16.44
CA THR A 171 15.77 7.55 -16.99
C THR A 171 16.48 8.90 -17.15
N ASP A 172 16.23 9.62 -18.26
CA ASP A 172 16.75 10.98 -18.53
C ASP A 172 15.76 12.06 -18.09
N HIS A 173 14.46 11.75 -18.06
CA HIS A 173 13.41 12.67 -17.58
C HIS A 173 12.42 11.94 -16.68
N LEU A 174 12.32 12.39 -15.44
CA LEU A 174 11.37 11.86 -14.47
C LEU A 174 10.27 12.88 -14.16
N LEU A 175 9.03 12.56 -14.52
CA LEU A 175 7.85 13.36 -14.20
C LEU A 175 7.08 12.73 -13.03
N LEU A 176 7.09 13.39 -11.86
CA LEU A 176 6.39 12.96 -10.65
C LEU A 176 5.09 13.73 -10.45
N ILE A 177 3.99 13.03 -10.21
CA ILE A 177 2.65 13.63 -10.04
C ILE A 177 2.05 13.18 -8.71
N GLY A 178 1.80 14.13 -7.79
CA GLY A 178 1.25 13.83 -6.47
C GLY A 178 2.10 12.83 -5.66
N ALA A 179 3.40 12.78 -5.92
CA ALA A 179 4.33 11.82 -5.33
C ALA A 179 5.46 12.56 -4.59
N ASN A 180 5.72 12.13 -3.34
CA ASN A 180 6.78 12.70 -2.49
C ASN A 180 7.69 11.61 -1.93
N PRO A 181 8.53 10.97 -2.79
CA PRO A 181 9.36 9.84 -2.39
C PRO A 181 10.41 10.16 -1.33
N LEU A 182 10.75 11.43 -1.08
CA LEU A 182 11.63 11.83 0.01
C LEU A 182 10.97 11.75 1.39
N GLU A 183 9.64 11.62 1.44
CA GLU A 183 8.89 11.32 2.68
C GLU A 183 8.45 9.86 2.72
N SER A 184 7.93 9.31 1.61
CA SER A 184 7.41 7.95 1.57
C SER A 184 8.47 6.86 1.45
N ASN A 185 9.67 7.16 0.97
CA ASN A 185 10.70 6.22 0.50
C ASN A 185 10.28 5.39 -0.72
N GLY A 186 9.39 5.91 -1.56
CA GLY A 186 8.72 5.21 -2.64
C GLY A 186 7.30 4.80 -2.24
N SER A 187 6.48 4.47 -3.23
CA SER A 187 5.12 3.93 -3.06
C SER A 187 4.67 3.31 -4.38
N LEU A 188 4.31 2.03 -4.41
CA LEU A 188 4.22 1.21 -5.63
C LEU A 188 5.48 1.33 -6.51
N CYS A 189 6.60 1.61 -5.89
CA CYS A 189 7.92 1.75 -6.49
C CYS A 189 8.95 1.49 -5.39
N THR A 190 9.27 0.23 -5.19
CA THR A 190 10.19 -0.21 -4.15
C THR A 190 11.61 0.16 -4.54
N ALA A 191 12.08 1.27 -3.98
CA ALA A 191 13.38 1.86 -4.30
C ALA A 191 14.06 2.39 -3.03
N PRO A 192 14.92 1.62 -2.37
CA PRO A 192 15.74 2.13 -1.29
C PRO A 192 16.65 3.25 -1.79
N ASP A 193 16.95 4.20 -0.91
CA ASP A 193 17.73 5.40 -1.22
C ASP A 193 17.16 6.22 -2.40
N PHE A 194 15.87 6.49 -2.38
CA PHE A 194 15.26 7.36 -3.38
C PHE A 194 15.95 8.73 -3.49
N PRO A 195 16.36 9.39 -2.37
CA PRO A 195 17.18 10.61 -2.44
C PRO A 195 18.48 10.44 -3.23
N GLY A 196 19.21 9.33 -3.04
CA GLY A 196 20.42 9.03 -3.79
C GLY A 196 20.15 8.81 -5.27
N LYS A 197 19.06 8.12 -5.61
CA LYS A 197 18.64 7.89 -7.00
C LYS A 197 18.28 9.19 -7.72
N LEU A 198 17.56 10.12 -7.08
CA LEU A 198 17.27 11.44 -7.66
C LEU A 198 18.53 12.29 -7.84
N LYS A 199 19.48 12.22 -6.91
CA LYS A 199 20.78 12.89 -7.09
C LYS A 199 21.58 12.28 -8.25
N ALA A 200 21.59 10.96 -8.41
CA ALA A 200 22.23 10.27 -9.49
C ALA A 200 21.61 10.60 -10.86
N LEU A 201 20.27 10.69 -10.95
CA LEU A 201 19.54 11.19 -12.11
C LEU A 201 20.11 12.53 -12.57
N ARG A 202 20.18 13.53 -11.70
CA ARG A 202 20.67 14.85 -12.01
C ARG A 202 22.16 14.90 -12.33
N ALA A 203 22.97 14.08 -11.63
CA ALA A 203 24.41 14.01 -11.86
C ALA A 203 24.78 13.50 -13.27
N ARG A 204 23.92 12.67 -13.89
CA ARG A 204 24.09 12.21 -15.27
C ARG A 204 23.41 13.12 -16.33
N GLY A 205 22.91 14.29 -15.90
CA GLY A 205 22.29 15.29 -16.79
C GLY A 205 20.78 15.09 -16.99
N GLY A 206 20.15 14.16 -16.28
CA GLY A 206 18.71 13.95 -16.32
C GLY A 206 17.96 15.05 -15.57
N THR A 207 16.67 15.19 -15.86
CA THR A 207 15.79 16.22 -15.31
C THR A 207 14.67 15.63 -14.46
N LEU A 208 14.29 16.36 -13.40
CA LEU A 208 13.19 16.04 -12.50
C LEU A 208 12.13 17.13 -12.55
N THR A 209 10.93 16.77 -12.99
CA THR A 209 9.74 17.62 -12.90
C THR A 209 8.79 17.08 -11.86
N VAL A 210 8.29 17.95 -10.96
CA VAL A 210 7.33 17.58 -9.91
C VAL A 210 6.06 18.40 -10.05
N ILE A 211 4.93 17.75 -10.09
CA ILE A 211 3.59 18.34 -10.07
C ILE A 211 2.96 18.02 -8.71
N ASP A 212 2.81 19.05 -7.87
CA ASP A 212 2.29 18.92 -6.49
C ASP A 212 1.77 20.27 -6.00
N PRO A 213 0.62 20.35 -5.32
CA PRO A 213 0.11 21.63 -4.77
C PRO A 213 0.99 22.19 -3.64
N ARG A 214 1.95 21.42 -3.16
CA ARG A 214 2.85 21.78 -2.08
C ARG A 214 4.30 21.76 -2.54
N THR A 215 5.10 22.70 -2.04
CA THR A 215 6.57 22.69 -2.19
C THR A 215 7.17 21.64 -1.24
N THR A 216 6.99 20.36 -1.63
CA THR A 216 7.46 19.19 -0.85
C THR A 216 8.99 19.10 -0.84
N ARG A 217 9.55 18.21 0.00
CA ARG A 217 11.00 17.92 -0.02
C ARG A 217 11.46 17.43 -1.41
N THR A 218 10.63 16.67 -2.11
CA THR A 218 10.93 16.24 -3.49
C THR A 218 10.85 17.41 -4.47
N ALA A 219 9.84 18.25 -4.37
CA ALA A 219 9.69 19.46 -5.21
C ALA A 219 10.88 20.43 -5.05
N LYS A 220 11.45 20.54 -3.84
CA LYS A 220 12.67 21.36 -3.60
C LYS A 220 13.91 20.84 -4.32
N LEU A 221 13.96 19.57 -4.72
CA LEU A 221 15.06 18.99 -5.51
C LEU A 221 14.77 19.02 -7.01
N ALA A 222 13.53 19.31 -7.42
CA ALA A 222 13.14 19.31 -8.82
C ALA A 222 13.81 20.43 -9.62
N ASP A 223 14.06 20.18 -10.89
CA ASP A 223 14.48 21.21 -11.85
C ASP A 223 13.30 22.10 -12.23
N ARG A 224 12.06 21.52 -12.19
CA ARG A 224 10.80 22.24 -12.37
C ARG A 224 9.77 21.75 -11.35
N HIS A 225 9.14 22.68 -10.62
CA HIS A 225 7.98 22.43 -9.80
C HIS A 225 6.77 23.14 -10.38
N VAL A 226 5.70 22.40 -10.65
CA VAL A 226 4.42 22.93 -11.14
C VAL A 226 3.38 22.76 -10.05
N THR A 227 2.86 23.88 -9.55
CA THR A 227 1.77 23.85 -8.56
C THR A 227 0.44 23.66 -9.28
N ILE A 228 -0.27 22.59 -8.91
CA ILE A 228 -1.57 22.24 -9.49
C ILE A 228 -2.69 22.47 -8.48
N ARG A 229 -3.91 22.73 -8.94
CA ARG A 229 -5.09 22.66 -8.08
C ARG A 229 -5.33 21.20 -7.67
N PRO A 230 -5.45 20.89 -6.36
CA PRO A 230 -5.70 19.50 -5.91
C PRO A 230 -6.95 18.90 -6.55
N GLY A 231 -6.84 17.63 -6.97
CA GLY A 231 -7.95 16.88 -7.58
C GLY A 231 -8.12 17.05 -9.10
N THR A 232 -7.26 17.86 -9.75
CA THR A 232 -7.36 18.11 -11.20
C THR A 232 -6.26 17.40 -12.02
N ASP A 233 -5.55 16.46 -11.41
CA ASP A 233 -4.44 15.71 -12.03
C ASP A 233 -4.86 15.03 -13.33
N ALA A 234 -6.04 14.39 -13.35
CA ALA A 234 -6.56 13.73 -14.56
C ALA A 234 -6.82 14.71 -15.71
N LEU A 235 -7.26 15.95 -15.43
CA LEU A 235 -7.47 16.99 -16.45
C LEU A 235 -6.15 17.44 -17.07
N LEU A 236 -5.13 17.66 -16.24
CA LEU A 236 -3.79 18.01 -16.70
C LEU A 236 -3.20 16.92 -17.60
N LEU A 237 -3.28 15.65 -17.16
CA LEU A 237 -2.75 14.52 -17.89
C LEU A 237 -3.50 14.25 -19.20
N ALA A 238 -4.83 14.46 -19.21
CA ALA A 238 -5.64 14.38 -20.43
C ALA A 238 -5.26 15.49 -21.43
N ALA A 239 -4.99 16.71 -20.94
CA ALA A 239 -4.53 17.79 -21.79
C ALA A 239 -3.12 17.55 -22.35
N MET A 240 -2.20 16.99 -21.55
CA MET A 240 -0.89 16.55 -22.06
C MET A 240 -1.04 15.46 -23.13
N THR A 241 -1.96 14.51 -22.94
CA THR A 241 -2.28 13.46 -23.91
C THR A 241 -2.83 14.06 -25.20
N TYR A 242 -3.73 15.06 -25.11
CA TYR A 242 -4.24 15.80 -26.25
C TYR A 242 -3.11 16.48 -27.05
N VAL A 243 -2.15 17.14 -26.37
CA VAL A 243 -1.00 17.80 -27.01
C VAL A 243 -0.15 16.78 -27.79
N LEU A 244 0.07 15.58 -27.24
CA LEU A 244 0.83 14.54 -27.96
C LEU A 244 0.18 14.22 -29.32
N PHE A 245 -1.15 14.15 -29.39
CA PHE A 245 -1.86 13.91 -30.64
C PHE A 245 -1.90 15.14 -31.56
N GLU A 246 -2.25 16.31 -31.01
CA GLU A 246 -2.35 17.58 -31.77
C GLU A 246 -1.05 17.93 -32.48
N GLU A 247 0.08 17.79 -31.76
CA GLU A 247 1.40 18.14 -32.27
C GLU A 247 2.12 16.96 -32.94
N LYS A 248 1.46 15.80 -33.08
CA LYS A 248 1.99 14.58 -33.71
C LYS A 248 3.28 14.08 -33.03
N LEU A 249 3.29 14.13 -31.69
CA LEU A 249 4.41 13.70 -30.85
C LEU A 249 4.30 12.25 -30.36
N VAL A 250 3.23 11.56 -30.76
CA VAL A 250 3.03 10.14 -30.42
C VAL A 250 4.06 9.30 -31.14
N ASP A 251 4.84 8.54 -30.38
CA ASP A 251 5.85 7.60 -30.88
C ASP A 251 5.81 6.32 -30.05
N LEU A 252 5.11 5.32 -30.53
CA LEU A 252 4.94 4.02 -29.84
C LEU A 252 6.22 3.17 -29.87
N ARG A 253 7.15 3.42 -30.79
CA ARG A 253 8.38 2.64 -30.94
C ARG A 253 8.11 1.13 -30.98
N GLU A 254 8.78 0.36 -30.14
CA GLU A 254 8.64 -1.11 -30.02
C GLU A 254 7.25 -1.55 -29.52
N LEU A 255 6.47 -0.64 -28.95
CA LEU A 255 5.13 -0.95 -28.43
C LEU A 255 4.08 -1.08 -29.52
N ALA A 256 4.28 -0.52 -30.71
CA ALA A 256 3.27 -0.42 -31.76
C ALA A 256 2.53 -1.76 -32.05
N PRO A 257 3.17 -2.95 -32.10
CA PRO A 257 2.44 -4.21 -32.30
C PRO A 257 1.56 -4.63 -31.12
N HIS A 258 1.83 -4.08 -29.93
CA HIS A 258 1.23 -4.48 -28.64
C HIS A 258 0.14 -3.53 -28.15
N VAL A 259 -0.16 -2.44 -28.88
CA VAL A 259 -1.13 -1.42 -28.45
C VAL A 259 -2.32 -1.41 -29.39
N GLN A 260 -3.52 -1.15 -28.87
CA GLN A 260 -4.73 -0.88 -29.65
C GLN A 260 -5.46 0.37 -29.14
N ASP A 261 -6.46 0.83 -29.91
CA ASP A 261 -7.36 1.95 -29.60
C ASP A 261 -6.66 3.32 -29.60
N VAL A 262 -5.57 3.50 -30.37
CA VAL A 262 -4.79 4.75 -30.40
C VAL A 262 -5.59 5.89 -31.06
N GLU A 263 -6.25 5.64 -32.19
CA GLU A 263 -7.08 6.62 -32.90
C GLU A 263 -8.35 6.99 -32.11
N GLU A 264 -8.94 6.00 -31.46
CA GLU A 264 -10.09 6.15 -30.58
C GLU A 264 -9.72 7.01 -29.36
N LEU A 265 -8.52 6.80 -28.78
CA LEU A 265 -8.03 7.60 -27.69
C LEU A 265 -7.83 9.08 -28.11
N ALA A 266 -7.27 9.34 -29.29
CA ALA A 266 -7.16 10.71 -29.82
C ALA A 266 -8.53 11.40 -29.88
N THR A 267 -9.57 10.67 -30.30
CA THR A 267 -10.95 11.16 -30.32
C THR A 267 -11.49 11.41 -28.91
N ALA A 268 -11.22 10.49 -27.97
CA ALA A 268 -11.72 10.54 -26.61
C ALA A 268 -11.17 11.74 -25.81
N VAL A 269 -9.92 12.14 -26.07
CA VAL A 269 -9.27 13.28 -25.35
C VAL A 269 -9.41 14.64 -26.04
N ARG A 270 -10.06 14.73 -27.19
CA ARG A 270 -10.12 15.96 -28.01
C ARG A 270 -10.65 17.21 -27.30
N ASP A 271 -11.49 17.04 -26.28
CA ASP A 271 -12.12 18.14 -25.54
C ASP A 271 -11.19 18.70 -24.42
N PHE A 272 -10.11 18.00 -24.09
CA PHE A 272 -9.16 18.37 -23.04
C PHE A 272 -8.01 19.18 -23.63
N THR A 273 -8.31 20.32 -24.26
CA THR A 273 -7.25 21.20 -24.76
C THR A 273 -6.48 21.84 -23.62
N PRO A 274 -5.22 22.27 -23.80
CA PRO A 274 -4.48 23.00 -22.77
C PRO A 274 -5.24 24.23 -22.27
N GLU A 275 -5.96 24.95 -23.13
CA GLU A 275 -6.77 26.10 -22.77
C GLU A 275 -7.96 25.69 -21.87
N SER A 276 -8.68 24.62 -22.21
CA SER A 276 -9.81 24.16 -21.41
C SER A 276 -9.38 23.62 -20.04
N ALA A 277 -8.21 22.98 -19.96
CA ALA A 277 -7.67 22.44 -18.71
C ALA A 277 -6.99 23.50 -17.84
N SER A 278 -6.43 24.55 -18.43
CA SER A 278 -5.65 25.60 -17.74
C SER A 278 -6.44 26.24 -16.61
N GLU A 279 -7.67 26.67 -16.83
CA GLU A 279 -8.51 27.29 -15.81
C GLU A 279 -8.87 26.30 -14.70
N ALA A 280 -9.19 25.07 -15.05
CA ALA A 280 -9.54 24.02 -14.08
C ALA A 280 -8.36 23.61 -13.20
N CYS A 281 -7.18 23.42 -13.80
CA CYS A 281 -5.96 22.97 -13.11
C CYS A 281 -5.20 24.10 -12.43
N ASP A 282 -5.45 25.36 -12.83
CA ASP A 282 -4.67 26.55 -12.48
C ASP A 282 -3.17 26.36 -12.86
N VAL A 283 -2.96 25.91 -14.10
CA VAL A 283 -1.67 25.70 -14.75
C VAL A 283 -1.75 26.29 -16.15
N ASP A 284 -0.84 27.20 -16.51
CA ASP A 284 -0.86 27.87 -17.82
C ASP A 284 -0.84 26.86 -18.98
N ALA A 285 -1.61 27.16 -20.04
CA ALA A 285 -1.71 26.33 -21.25
C ALA A 285 -0.33 26.07 -21.89
N ASP A 286 0.55 27.10 -21.91
CA ASP A 286 1.92 26.95 -22.41
C ASP A 286 2.76 26.01 -21.52
N THR A 287 2.55 26.03 -20.21
CA THR A 287 3.18 25.06 -19.28
C THR A 287 2.72 23.65 -19.58
N ILE A 288 1.41 23.42 -19.83
CA ILE A 288 0.86 22.10 -20.19
C ILE A 288 1.51 21.59 -21.49
N ARG A 289 1.62 22.45 -22.52
CA ARG A 289 2.30 22.09 -23.78
C ARG A 289 3.77 21.79 -23.56
N ALA A 290 4.46 22.60 -22.75
CA ALA A 290 5.86 22.38 -22.45
C ALA A 290 6.10 21.02 -21.77
N LEU A 291 5.26 20.64 -20.80
CA LEU A 291 5.35 19.34 -20.12
C LEU A 291 5.21 18.17 -21.11
N ALA A 292 4.23 18.23 -22.03
CA ALA A 292 4.02 17.19 -23.03
C ALA A 292 5.20 17.09 -24.02
N ARG A 293 5.70 18.26 -24.50
CA ARG A 293 6.85 18.32 -25.43
C ARG A 293 8.14 17.83 -24.77
N GLU A 294 8.43 18.22 -23.53
CA GLU A 294 9.60 17.78 -22.77
C GLU A 294 9.58 16.25 -22.57
N LEU A 295 8.41 15.70 -22.24
CA LEU A 295 8.23 14.25 -22.09
C LEU A 295 8.49 13.50 -23.40
N ALA A 296 7.96 14.00 -24.52
CA ALA A 296 8.13 13.38 -25.85
C ALA A 296 9.55 13.54 -26.40
N ALA A 297 10.23 14.66 -26.10
CA ALA A 297 11.57 14.97 -26.61
C ALA A 297 12.69 14.25 -25.84
N ALA A 298 12.43 13.79 -24.61
CA ALA A 298 13.44 13.12 -23.81
C ALA A 298 13.87 11.80 -24.47
N PRO A 299 15.17 11.48 -24.48
CA PRO A 299 15.66 10.18 -25.00
C PRO A 299 15.00 9.00 -24.30
N THR A 300 14.87 9.09 -22.97
CA THR A 300 14.09 8.21 -22.14
C THR A 300 13.34 9.01 -21.07
N ALA A 301 12.12 8.61 -20.73
CA ALA A 301 11.34 9.29 -19.71
C ALA A 301 10.48 8.30 -18.93
N ALA A 302 10.14 8.66 -17.68
CA ALA A 302 9.17 7.95 -16.89
C ALA A 302 8.17 8.91 -16.24
N VAL A 303 6.89 8.61 -16.37
CA VAL A 303 5.81 9.30 -15.65
C VAL A 303 5.41 8.42 -14.47
N TYR A 304 5.39 9.00 -13.28
CA TYR A 304 5.07 8.28 -12.05
C TYR A 304 4.11 9.10 -11.19
N GLY A 305 2.89 8.59 -11.03
CA GLY A 305 1.84 9.18 -10.22
C GLY A 305 1.59 8.38 -8.95
N ARG A 306 1.35 9.05 -7.80
CA ARG A 306 1.06 8.36 -6.55
C ARG A 306 0.05 9.12 -5.69
N ILE A 307 -0.04 8.79 -4.43
CA ILE A 307 -1.16 8.99 -3.52
C ILE A 307 -1.92 10.31 -3.72
N GLY A 308 -1.24 11.42 -4.03
CA GLY A 308 -1.85 12.72 -4.31
C GLY A 308 -2.74 12.72 -5.56
N SER A 309 -2.42 11.91 -6.57
CA SER A 309 -3.22 11.74 -7.79
C SER A 309 -4.14 10.51 -7.76
N CYS A 310 -4.02 9.64 -6.76
CA CYS A 310 -4.86 8.44 -6.61
C CYS A 310 -6.09 8.71 -5.73
N THR A 311 -5.94 9.43 -4.61
CA THR A 311 -7.00 9.66 -3.62
C THR A 311 -7.76 10.97 -3.90
N VAL A 312 -8.20 11.10 -5.13
CA VAL A 312 -8.94 12.26 -5.70
C VAL A 312 -10.14 11.77 -6.51
N PRO A 313 -11.11 12.62 -6.87
CA PRO A 313 -12.34 12.19 -7.54
C PRO A 313 -12.14 11.40 -8.83
N HIS A 314 -11.05 11.64 -9.56
CA HIS A 314 -10.69 10.98 -10.82
C HIS A 314 -9.41 10.14 -10.71
N GLY A 315 -9.19 9.49 -9.56
CA GLY A 315 -7.96 8.77 -9.25
C GLY A 315 -7.63 7.66 -10.23
N THR A 316 -8.63 6.88 -10.68
CA THR A 316 -8.43 5.81 -11.68
C THR A 316 -8.08 6.39 -13.04
N LEU A 317 -8.75 7.46 -13.48
CA LEU A 317 -8.42 8.13 -14.75
C LEU A 317 -7.03 8.77 -14.69
N ALA A 318 -6.64 9.38 -13.58
CA ALA A 318 -5.29 9.91 -13.42
C ALA A 318 -4.23 8.80 -13.49
N SER A 319 -4.45 7.67 -12.82
CA SER A 319 -3.55 6.49 -12.86
C SER A 319 -3.45 5.88 -14.25
N TRP A 320 -4.57 5.80 -14.98
CA TRP A 320 -4.64 5.37 -16.36
C TRP A 320 -3.84 6.28 -17.29
N LEU A 321 -4.02 7.62 -17.19
CA LEU A 321 -3.32 8.61 -18.01
C LEU A 321 -1.81 8.64 -17.76
N VAL A 322 -1.35 8.34 -16.53
CA VAL A 322 0.08 8.16 -16.23
C VAL A 322 0.68 7.06 -17.11
N ASP A 323 0.00 5.92 -17.24
CA ASP A 323 0.48 4.83 -18.10
C ASP A 323 0.30 5.16 -19.59
N VAL A 324 -0.81 5.81 -19.96
CA VAL A 324 -1.05 6.29 -21.35
C VAL A 324 0.09 7.19 -21.82
N LEU A 325 0.56 8.13 -21.01
CA LEU A 325 1.70 8.99 -21.36
C LEU A 325 2.99 8.16 -21.55
N ASN A 326 3.28 7.19 -20.68
CA ASN A 326 4.41 6.29 -20.86
C ASN A 326 4.29 5.44 -22.14
N ILE A 327 3.07 5.03 -22.50
CA ILE A 327 2.79 4.24 -23.72
C ILE A 327 2.96 5.11 -24.97
N LEU A 328 2.28 6.26 -25.03
CA LEU A 328 2.25 7.11 -26.23
C LEU A 328 3.62 7.73 -26.57
N THR A 329 4.52 7.82 -25.61
CA THR A 329 5.90 8.29 -25.81
C THR A 329 6.92 7.14 -25.95
N GLY A 330 6.44 5.87 -26.06
CA GLY A 330 7.28 4.68 -26.23
C GLY A 330 8.22 4.41 -25.07
N ASN A 331 7.84 4.82 -23.85
CA ASN A 331 8.63 4.68 -22.64
C ASN A 331 8.14 3.51 -21.73
N LEU A 332 7.01 2.87 -22.02
CA LEU A 332 6.60 1.66 -21.32
C LEU A 332 7.49 0.48 -21.74
N ASP A 333 7.83 -0.37 -20.80
CA ASP A 333 8.62 -1.61 -20.94
C ASP A 333 9.96 -1.44 -21.66
N ARG A 334 10.63 -0.32 -21.40
CA ARG A 334 11.90 0.08 -21.99
C ARG A 334 12.87 0.54 -20.90
N PRO A 335 14.19 0.19 -20.99
CA PRO A 335 15.22 0.76 -20.12
C PRO A 335 15.19 2.29 -20.14
N GLY A 336 15.21 2.91 -18.97
CA GLY A 336 15.07 4.35 -18.79
C GLY A 336 13.63 4.87 -18.82
N GLY A 337 12.66 4.01 -19.12
CA GLY A 337 11.22 4.30 -19.03
C GLY A 337 10.59 3.65 -17.80
N ALA A 338 9.38 3.09 -17.95
CA ALA A 338 8.69 2.34 -16.93
C ALA A 338 8.68 0.85 -17.29
N LEU A 339 9.21 0.01 -16.40
CA LEU A 339 9.43 -1.43 -16.64
C LEU A 339 8.61 -2.28 -15.66
N PHE A 340 8.23 -3.48 -16.11
CA PHE A 340 7.55 -4.46 -15.26
C PHE A 340 8.58 -5.27 -14.44
N PRO A 341 8.57 -5.21 -13.10
CA PRO A 341 9.40 -6.06 -12.27
C PRO A 341 9.05 -7.55 -12.42
N GLN A 342 9.96 -8.42 -12.00
CA GLN A 342 9.74 -9.85 -11.94
C GLN A 342 10.28 -10.40 -10.62
N ALA A 343 9.39 -10.67 -9.66
CA ALA A 343 9.78 -11.22 -8.38
C ALA A 343 10.20 -12.70 -8.51
N ALA A 344 11.08 -13.15 -7.62
CA ALA A 344 11.54 -14.55 -7.60
C ALA A 344 10.42 -15.55 -7.30
N THR A 345 9.39 -15.13 -6.59
CA THR A 345 8.21 -15.93 -6.21
C THR A 345 7.01 -15.73 -7.14
N ASP A 346 7.16 -14.98 -8.24
CA ASP A 346 6.14 -14.88 -9.27
C ASP A 346 5.91 -16.23 -9.95
N LYS A 347 4.77 -16.35 -10.61
CA LYS A 347 4.54 -17.50 -11.48
C LYS A 347 5.50 -17.47 -12.66
N THR A 348 5.97 -18.64 -13.06
CA THR A 348 6.76 -18.78 -14.31
C THR A 348 5.99 -18.17 -15.49
N PRO A 349 6.65 -17.32 -16.29
CA PRO A 349 6.00 -16.72 -17.47
C PRO A 349 5.46 -17.79 -18.41
N ARG A 350 4.22 -17.58 -18.89
CA ARG A 350 3.60 -18.42 -19.92
C ARG A 350 3.79 -17.78 -21.29
N PRO A 351 3.63 -18.57 -22.38
CA PRO A 351 3.58 -18.01 -23.72
C PRO A 351 2.55 -16.88 -23.81
N ALA A 352 2.87 -15.85 -24.58
CA ALA A 352 2.00 -14.72 -24.79
C ALA A 352 0.72 -15.15 -25.54
N GLY A 353 -0.39 -14.50 -25.23
CA GLY A 353 -1.67 -14.75 -25.87
C GLY A 353 -2.85 -14.12 -25.13
N PRO A 354 -4.05 -14.20 -25.70
CA PRO A 354 -5.26 -13.70 -25.08
C PRO A 354 -5.47 -14.25 -23.67
N GLY A 355 -5.77 -13.35 -22.74
CA GLY A 355 -6.08 -13.66 -21.35
C GLY A 355 -7.58 -13.60 -21.05
N ARG A 356 -7.92 -13.64 -19.77
CA ARG A 356 -9.32 -13.49 -19.31
C ARG A 356 -9.78 -12.04 -19.21
N GLY A 357 -8.83 -11.09 -19.22
CA GLY A 357 -9.09 -9.69 -18.92
C GLY A 357 -9.32 -9.46 -17.43
N PHE A 358 -9.52 -8.20 -17.09
CA PHE A 358 -9.87 -7.73 -15.75
C PHE A 358 -11.37 -7.39 -15.70
N ALA A 359 -12.02 -7.65 -14.58
CA ALA A 359 -13.44 -7.36 -14.36
C ALA A 359 -13.63 -6.58 -13.05
N LEU A 360 -14.52 -5.61 -13.11
CA LEU A 360 -15.01 -4.80 -11.99
C LEU A 360 -16.49 -5.15 -11.74
N GLY A 361 -16.96 -4.88 -10.52
CA GLY A 361 -18.37 -4.93 -10.18
C GLY A 361 -18.98 -6.33 -10.27
N ARG A 362 -18.20 -7.39 -10.02
CA ARG A 362 -18.73 -8.76 -9.95
C ARG A 362 -19.78 -8.92 -8.86
N TRP A 363 -19.69 -8.09 -7.82
CA TRP A 363 -20.71 -7.85 -6.79
C TRP A 363 -20.62 -6.39 -6.33
N HIS A 364 -21.55 -5.98 -5.49
CA HIS A 364 -21.65 -4.60 -5.02
C HIS A 364 -21.81 -4.59 -3.51
N SER A 365 -21.43 -3.48 -2.87
CA SER A 365 -21.77 -3.21 -1.48
C SER A 365 -23.29 -3.21 -1.32
N ARG A 366 -23.76 -3.57 -0.13
CA ARG A 366 -25.18 -3.81 0.13
C ARG A 366 -25.99 -2.50 0.20
N VAL A 367 -25.43 -1.47 0.81
CA VAL A 367 -26.11 -0.19 1.05
C VAL A 367 -25.99 0.74 -0.15
N SER A 368 -24.82 1.31 -0.37
CA SER A 368 -24.58 2.32 -1.43
C SER A 368 -24.32 1.74 -2.81
N ARG A 369 -24.35 0.40 -2.96
CA ARG A 369 -24.18 -0.31 -4.24
C ARG A 369 -22.86 -0.01 -4.94
N HIS A 370 -21.80 0.28 -4.20
CA HIS A 370 -20.49 0.46 -4.75
C HIS A 370 -19.97 -0.83 -5.41
N PRO A 371 -19.40 -0.75 -6.62
CA PRO A 371 -18.86 -1.92 -7.30
C PRO A 371 -17.63 -2.47 -6.58
N GLU A 372 -17.49 -3.75 -6.60
CA GLU A 372 -16.26 -4.44 -6.20
C GLU A 372 -15.13 -4.11 -7.15
N ALA A 373 -13.92 -3.94 -6.62
CA ALA A 373 -12.68 -3.84 -7.39
C ALA A 373 -11.64 -4.83 -6.83
N LYS A 374 -11.09 -5.70 -7.66
CA LYS A 374 -10.04 -6.68 -7.29
C LYS A 374 -10.43 -7.61 -6.12
N GLY A 375 -11.71 -7.87 -5.90
CA GLY A 375 -12.21 -8.69 -4.80
C GLY A 375 -12.49 -7.92 -3.51
N GLU A 376 -12.44 -6.61 -3.52
CA GLU A 376 -12.57 -5.74 -2.37
C GLU A 376 -13.72 -4.75 -2.53
N LEU A 377 -14.39 -4.43 -1.44
CA LEU A 377 -15.35 -3.33 -1.34
C LEU A 377 -14.65 -2.08 -0.78
N PRO A 378 -15.16 -0.86 -1.02
CA PRO A 378 -14.59 0.35 -0.45
C PRO A 378 -14.55 0.31 1.07
N LEU A 379 -13.38 0.53 1.69
CA LEU A 379 -13.26 0.54 3.15
C LEU A 379 -14.09 1.68 3.78
N ALA A 380 -14.30 2.78 3.06
CA ALA A 380 -15.17 3.86 3.49
C ALA A 380 -16.65 3.44 3.64
N ALA A 381 -17.08 2.37 2.97
CA ALA A 381 -18.43 1.83 3.11
C ALA A 381 -18.61 0.88 4.30
N LEU A 382 -17.54 0.54 5.04
CA LEU A 382 -17.61 -0.45 6.13
C LEU A 382 -18.62 -0.06 7.21
N ALA A 383 -18.66 1.22 7.60
CA ALA A 383 -19.61 1.67 8.64
C ALA A 383 -21.07 1.42 8.22
N GLU A 384 -21.44 1.79 6.98
CA GLU A 384 -22.80 1.56 6.48
C GLU A 384 -23.13 0.07 6.30
N GLU A 385 -22.16 -0.74 5.95
CA GLU A 385 -22.34 -2.20 5.83
C GLU A 385 -22.58 -2.86 7.20
N ILE A 386 -22.15 -2.23 8.30
CA ILE A 386 -22.41 -2.68 9.67
C ILE A 386 -23.74 -2.11 10.19
N ASP A 387 -23.91 -0.76 10.16
CA ASP A 387 -24.96 -0.06 10.93
C ASP A 387 -26.29 0.13 10.18
N THR A 388 -26.32 -0.10 8.86
CA THR A 388 -27.50 0.22 8.06
C THR A 388 -28.25 -1.05 7.64
N ALA A 389 -29.52 -1.17 8.03
CA ALA A 389 -30.39 -2.24 7.59
C ALA A 389 -30.90 -1.99 6.16
N THR A 390 -30.92 -3.03 5.32
CA THR A 390 -31.55 -3.01 4.00
C THR A 390 -32.39 -4.26 3.80
N PRO A 391 -33.36 -4.24 2.86
CA PRO A 391 -34.13 -5.44 2.52
C PRO A 391 -33.25 -6.56 1.93
N GLU A 392 -32.08 -6.23 1.38
CA GLU A 392 -31.18 -7.14 0.68
C GLU A 392 -30.05 -7.59 1.61
N GLY A 393 -30.07 -8.83 2.06
CA GLY A 393 -29.02 -9.47 2.82
C GLY A 393 -28.85 -8.99 4.27
N SER A 394 -28.05 -9.71 5.03
CA SER A 394 -27.66 -9.35 6.39
C SER A 394 -26.61 -8.26 6.39
N PRO A 395 -26.63 -7.30 7.32
CA PRO A 395 -25.50 -6.44 7.59
C PRO A 395 -24.28 -7.27 8.02
N VAL A 396 -23.09 -6.66 7.97
CA VAL A 396 -21.88 -7.23 8.60
C VAL A 396 -22.13 -7.25 10.11
N ARG A 397 -22.12 -8.45 10.68
CA ARG A 397 -22.40 -8.71 12.09
C ARG A 397 -21.16 -9.16 12.85
N ALA A 398 -20.20 -9.75 12.15
CA ALA A 398 -18.91 -10.09 12.71
C ALA A 398 -17.79 -9.51 11.86
N LEU A 399 -16.63 -9.22 12.49
CA LEU A 399 -15.49 -8.62 11.81
C LEU A 399 -14.20 -9.31 12.24
N ILE A 400 -13.33 -9.61 11.27
CA ILE A 400 -11.93 -9.93 11.52
C ILE A 400 -11.07 -8.79 10.96
N ALA A 401 -10.38 -8.07 11.83
CA ALA A 401 -9.45 -7.00 11.47
C ALA A 401 -8.01 -7.48 11.66
N ILE A 402 -7.22 -7.54 10.59
CA ILE A 402 -5.82 -7.99 10.64
C ILE A 402 -4.91 -6.81 10.34
N ALA A 403 -4.10 -6.40 11.34
CA ALA A 403 -3.15 -5.30 11.23
C ALA A 403 -3.80 -4.01 10.67
N ALA A 404 -4.97 -3.64 11.16
CA ALA A 404 -5.79 -2.57 10.64
C ALA A 404 -6.31 -1.63 11.73
N ASN A 405 -6.26 -0.32 11.46
CA ASN A 405 -6.84 0.70 12.34
C ASN A 405 -7.75 1.66 11.53
N PRO A 406 -8.87 1.15 10.94
CA PRO A 406 -9.74 1.94 10.09
C PRO A 406 -10.41 3.12 10.82
N VAL A 407 -10.62 3.08 12.13
CA VAL A 407 -11.13 4.22 12.92
C VAL A 407 -10.27 5.47 12.74
N LEU A 408 -8.95 5.33 12.60
CA LEU A 408 -8.05 6.45 12.29
C LEU A 408 -7.76 6.63 10.80
N SER A 409 -7.82 5.57 9.99
CA SER A 409 -7.34 5.62 8.61
C SER A 409 -8.43 5.78 7.56
N ALA A 410 -9.70 5.49 7.87
CA ALA A 410 -10.82 5.68 6.96
C ALA A 410 -11.53 7.02 7.19
N PRO A 411 -12.19 7.59 6.15
CA PRO A 411 -13.15 8.69 6.33
C PRO A 411 -14.26 8.32 7.29
N ASP A 412 -14.89 9.34 7.89
CA ASP A 412 -16.01 9.17 8.83
C ASP A 412 -15.71 8.20 9.99
N GLY A 413 -14.49 8.32 10.53
CA GLY A 413 -14.00 7.43 11.59
C GLY A 413 -14.88 7.42 12.85
N ASP A 414 -15.60 8.51 13.16
CA ASP A 414 -16.51 8.60 14.30
C ASP A 414 -17.78 7.75 14.09
N ARG A 415 -18.29 7.65 12.86
CA ARG A 415 -19.37 6.73 12.52
C ARG A 415 -18.90 5.28 12.60
N LEU A 416 -17.72 5.01 12.03
CA LEU A 416 -17.14 3.67 12.09
C LEU A 416 -16.88 3.22 13.53
N ASP A 417 -16.35 4.10 14.38
CA ASP A 417 -16.13 3.84 15.80
C ASP A 417 -17.41 3.38 16.51
N LYS A 418 -18.53 4.06 16.23
CA LYS A 418 -19.87 3.69 16.76
C LYS A 418 -20.43 2.41 16.11
N ALA A 419 -20.21 2.24 14.81
CA ALA A 419 -20.69 1.04 14.11
C ALA A 419 -20.02 -0.23 14.65
N LEU A 420 -18.73 -0.17 14.97
CA LEU A 420 -17.99 -1.31 15.55
C LEU A 420 -18.58 -1.76 16.90
N ASP A 421 -19.15 -0.85 17.71
CA ASP A 421 -19.83 -1.19 18.97
C ASP A 421 -21.12 -2.01 18.75
N SER A 422 -21.67 -2.03 17.54
CA SER A 422 -22.90 -2.77 17.21
C SER A 422 -22.65 -4.16 16.63
N LEU A 423 -21.40 -4.57 16.44
CA LEU A 423 -21.07 -5.92 15.99
C LEU A 423 -21.43 -6.95 17.04
N ASP A 424 -21.87 -8.12 16.58
CA ASP A 424 -22.12 -9.26 17.48
C ASP A 424 -20.83 -9.90 17.95
N PHE A 425 -19.75 -9.85 17.13
CA PHE A 425 -18.42 -10.39 17.47
C PHE A 425 -17.32 -9.76 16.63
N MET A 426 -16.19 -9.45 17.25
CA MET A 426 -15.03 -8.89 16.55
C MET A 426 -13.71 -9.52 16.99
N VAL A 427 -12.88 -9.88 16.02
CA VAL A 427 -11.48 -10.33 16.22
C VAL A 427 -10.52 -9.28 15.67
N SER A 428 -9.50 -8.92 16.45
CA SER A 428 -8.40 -8.06 16.00
C SER A 428 -7.06 -8.79 16.11
N VAL A 429 -6.29 -8.82 15.04
CA VAL A 429 -4.89 -9.27 15.06
C VAL A 429 -4.02 -8.03 14.98
N ASP A 430 -3.54 -7.53 16.12
CA ASP A 430 -2.78 -6.28 16.22
C ASP A 430 -1.82 -6.32 17.42
N PRO A 431 -0.60 -5.77 17.30
CA PRO A 431 0.34 -5.69 18.42
C PRO A 431 -0.05 -4.69 19.50
N TYR A 432 -0.99 -3.79 19.22
CA TYR A 432 -1.45 -2.74 20.13
C TYR A 432 -2.95 -2.81 20.37
N LEU A 433 -3.39 -2.39 21.54
CA LEU A 433 -4.79 -2.05 21.76
C LEU A 433 -5.03 -0.62 21.26
N ASN A 434 -5.21 -0.50 19.94
CA ASN A 434 -5.43 0.76 19.24
C ASN A 434 -6.93 1.13 19.16
N GLU A 435 -7.24 2.21 18.44
CA GLU A 435 -8.58 2.79 18.34
C GLU A 435 -9.61 1.84 17.72
N THR A 436 -9.18 0.89 16.90
CA THR A 436 -10.05 -0.16 16.34
C THR A 436 -10.04 -1.42 17.20
N ALA A 437 -8.86 -1.87 17.65
CA ALA A 437 -8.71 -3.11 18.40
C ALA A 437 -9.44 -3.08 19.76
N ARG A 438 -9.68 -1.90 20.35
CA ARG A 438 -10.42 -1.75 21.61
C ARG A 438 -11.88 -2.23 21.55
N HIS A 439 -12.47 -2.32 20.34
CA HIS A 439 -13.83 -2.86 20.13
C HIS A 439 -13.87 -4.38 20.06
N ALA A 440 -12.74 -5.03 19.83
CA ALA A 440 -12.70 -6.47 19.63
C ALA A 440 -13.11 -7.27 20.87
N ASP A 441 -13.72 -8.43 20.63
CA ASP A 441 -13.98 -9.45 21.67
C ASP A 441 -12.73 -10.29 21.90
N VAL A 442 -11.92 -10.47 20.85
CA VAL A 442 -10.62 -11.17 20.95
C VAL A 442 -9.55 -10.35 20.25
N VAL A 443 -8.43 -10.11 20.97
CA VAL A 443 -7.23 -9.49 20.39
C VAL A 443 -6.09 -10.50 20.40
N LEU A 444 -5.50 -10.77 19.24
CA LEU A 444 -4.38 -11.69 19.04
C LEU A 444 -3.11 -10.90 18.72
N PRO A 445 -2.15 -10.76 19.65
CA PRO A 445 -0.96 -9.95 19.45
C PRO A 445 0.15 -10.69 18.72
N PRO A 446 0.56 -10.29 17.49
CA PRO A 446 1.73 -10.85 16.83
C PRO A 446 3.02 -10.45 17.55
N PRO A 447 4.07 -11.29 17.48
CA PRO A 447 5.36 -10.99 18.08
C PRO A 447 6.04 -9.80 17.37
N PRO A 448 7.06 -9.18 18.00
CA PRO A 448 7.86 -8.14 17.35
C PRO A 448 8.51 -8.64 16.05
N PRO A 449 8.78 -7.75 15.10
CA PRO A 449 9.40 -8.13 13.83
C PRO A 449 10.74 -8.87 13.98
N SER A 450 11.55 -8.58 15.01
CA SER A 450 12.81 -9.30 15.26
C SER A 450 12.63 -10.79 15.54
N GLN A 451 11.46 -11.19 16.03
CA GLN A 451 11.09 -12.58 16.38
C GLN A 451 10.34 -13.31 15.25
N SER A 452 10.18 -12.68 14.08
CA SER A 452 9.47 -13.25 12.93
C SER A 452 10.42 -13.47 11.76
N ALA A 453 10.21 -14.51 10.95
CA ALA A 453 10.87 -14.63 9.65
C ALA A 453 10.37 -13.57 8.67
N HIS A 454 11.19 -13.23 7.65
CA HIS A 454 10.79 -12.22 6.69
C HIS A 454 11.25 -12.51 5.26
N HIS A 455 10.31 -12.38 4.34
CA HIS A 455 10.48 -12.28 2.89
C HIS A 455 9.41 -11.33 2.35
N ASP A 456 9.80 -10.43 1.44
CA ASP A 456 8.86 -9.50 0.82
C ASP A 456 8.19 -10.13 -0.39
N PHE A 457 6.95 -10.60 -0.25
CA PHE A 457 6.17 -11.10 -1.38
C PHE A 457 5.60 -9.96 -2.24
N ALA A 458 5.07 -8.91 -1.61
CA ALA A 458 4.42 -7.82 -2.32
C ALA A 458 5.43 -6.85 -2.96
N PHE A 459 6.43 -6.39 -2.20
CA PHE A 459 7.30 -5.30 -2.66
C PHE A 459 8.36 -5.74 -3.67
N ASN A 460 8.70 -7.02 -3.71
CA ASN A 460 9.57 -7.53 -4.78
C ASN A 460 8.89 -7.43 -6.17
N THR A 461 7.55 -7.46 -6.23
CA THR A 461 6.81 -7.27 -7.50
C THR A 461 6.76 -5.80 -7.96
N LEU A 462 7.26 -4.87 -7.15
CA LEU A 462 7.29 -3.42 -7.38
C LEU A 462 8.71 -2.85 -7.33
N ALA A 463 9.73 -3.72 -7.23
CA ALA A 463 11.11 -3.31 -7.04
C ALA A 463 11.75 -2.78 -8.33
N VAL A 464 12.49 -1.68 -8.24
CA VAL A 464 13.23 -1.09 -9.37
C VAL A 464 14.43 -1.92 -9.84
N ARG A 465 14.67 -3.05 -9.17
CA ARG A 465 15.69 -4.05 -9.51
C ARG A 465 15.22 -5.41 -9.01
N ASN A 466 15.35 -6.45 -9.83
CA ASN A 466 15.01 -7.80 -9.41
C ASN A 466 16.02 -8.30 -8.38
N GLN A 467 15.54 -8.77 -7.25
CA GLN A 467 16.35 -9.31 -6.16
C GLN A 467 15.50 -10.24 -5.29
N VAL A 468 16.16 -11.00 -4.43
CA VAL A 468 15.48 -11.86 -3.47
C VAL A 468 16.26 -11.93 -2.17
N ARG A 469 15.56 -11.80 -1.03
CA ARG A 469 16.11 -11.85 0.33
C ARG A 469 15.19 -12.61 1.24
N TYR A 470 15.77 -13.31 2.19
CA TYR A 470 15.06 -13.99 3.27
C TYR A 470 15.88 -13.92 4.55
N ASN A 471 15.22 -13.68 5.66
CA ASN A 471 15.85 -13.72 6.98
C ASN A 471 14.98 -14.57 7.94
N ARG A 472 15.62 -15.47 8.65
CA ARG A 472 15.04 -16.13 9.83
C ARG A 472 14.92 -15.13 10.98
N PRO A 473 14.16 -15.43 12.05
CA PRO A 473 14.07 -14.56 13.22
C PRO A 473 15.45 -14.16 13.74
N ALA A 474 15.65 -12.87 13.99
CA ALA A 474 16.91 -12.36 14.53
C ALA A 474 17.08 -12.69 16.03
N VAL A 475 15.96 -12.80 16.73
CA VAL A 475 15.86 -13.21 18.15
C VAL A 475 14.87 -14.37 18.25
N PRO A 476 15.11 -15.32 19.17
CA PRO A 476 14.13 -16.38 19.43
C PRO A 476 12.79 -15.80 19.86
N LEU A 477 11.72 -16.53 19.57
CA LEU A 477 10.39 -16.22 20.07
C LEU A 477 10.38 -16.27 21.61
N GLU A 478 9.86 -15.23 22.25
CA GLU A 478 9.73 -15.18 23.71
C GLU A 478 8.78 -16.29 24.22
N PRO A 479 9.08 -16.91 25.38
CA PRO A 479 8.18 -17.88 25.98
C PRO A 479 6.77 -17.32 26.17
N GLY A 480 5.76 -18.12 25.82
CA GLY A 480 4.35 -17.74 25.92
C GLY A 480 3.81 -16.94 24.72
N ARG A 481 4.65 -16.42 23.83
CA ARG A 481 4.22 -15.85 22.56
C ARG A 481 3.99 -16.94 21.51
N MET A 482 3.16 -16.61 20.52
CA MET A 482 2.92 -17.44 19.35
C MET A 482 3.47 -16.73 18.08
N ALA A 483 4.03 -17.48 17.16
CA ALA A 483 4.50 -16.94 15.89
C ALA A 483 3.32 -16.37 15.07
N GLU A 484 3.51 -15.24 14.38
CA GLU A 484 2.44 -14.62 13.57
C GLU A 484 1.87 -15.59 12.53
N THR A 485 2.72 -16.44 11.93
CA THR A 485 2.29 -17.49 10.99
C THR A 485 1.38 -18.51 11.63
N GLU A 486 1.66 -18.91 12.87
CA GLU A 486 0.81 -19.84 13.62
C GLU A 486 -0.50 -19.17 14.07
N ILE A 487 -0.45 -17.90 14.53
CA ILE A 487 -1.65 -17.13 14.87
C ILE A 487 -2.62 -17.12 13.69
N LEU A 488 -2.13 -16.77 12.50
CA LEU A 488 -2.98 -16.68 11.32
C LEU A 488 -3.44 -18.06 10.80
N ALA A 489 -2.60 -19.11 10.90
CA ALA A 489 -3.01 -20.48 10.59
C ALA A 489 -4.15 -20.95 11.50
N ARG A 490 -4.01 -20.74 12.82
CA ARG A 490 -5.06 -21.06 13.79
C ARG A 490 -6.32 -20.23 13.59
N LEU A 491 -6.18 -18.96 13.21
CA LEU A 491 -7.33 -18.11 12.86
C LEU A 491 -8.10 -18.68 11.65
N VAL A 492 -7.39 -19.15 10.60
CA VAL A 492 -8.03 -19.85 9.48
C VAL A 492 -8.82 -21.06 9.97
N LEU A 493 -8.24 -21.88 10.83
CA LEU A 493 -8.89 -23.09 11.37
C LEU A 493 -10.09 -22.74 12.26
N ALA A 494 -9.95 -21.77 13.15
CA ALA A 494 -11.04 -21.34 14.05
C ALA A 494 -12.22 -20.77 13.27
N ALA A 495 -11.95 -19.87 12.31
CA ALA A 495 -12.97 -19.24 11.48
C ALA A 495 -13.67 -20.22 10.52
N THR A 496 -13.13 -21.41 10.30
CA THR A 496 -13.70 -22.47 9.44
C THR A 496 -14.24 -23.68 10.21
N GLY A 497 -14.36 -23.58 11.53
CA GLY A 497 -14.87 -24.64 12.38
C GLY A 497 -13.90 -25.82 12.61
N MET A 498 -12.62 -25.62 12.33
CA MET A 498 -11.56 -26.64 12.48
C MET A 498 -10.55 -26.30 13.59
N HIS A 499 -10.97 -25.54 14.62
CA HIS A 499 -10.08 -24.97 15.65
C HIS A 499 -9.23 -26.00 16.43
N GLY A 500 -9.64 -27.28 16.47
CA GLY A 500 -8.87 -28.38 17.08
C GLY A 500 -7.81 -29.01 16.16
N ALA A 501 -7.73 -28.62 14.89
CA ALA A 501 -6.78 -29.20 13.95
C ALA A 501 -5.35 -28.60 14.13
N ASP A 502 -4.35 -29.36 13.66
CA ASP A 502 -2.95 -28.92 13.66
C ASP A 502 -2.79 -27.73 12.67
N PRO A 503 -2.25 -26.58 13.10
CA PRO A 503 -2.05 -25.43 12.23
C PRO A 503 -1.13 -25.71 11.04
N SER A 504 -0.23 -26.68 11.12
CA SER A 504 0.63 -27.12 9.99
C SER A 504 -0.18 -27.68 8.81
N ALA A 505 -1.40 -28.16 9.05
CA ALA A 505 -2.29 -28.66 8.00
C ALA A 505 -2.65 -27.58 6.97
N VAL A 506 -2.69 -26.30 7.38
CA VAL A 506 -2.97 -25.17 6.47
C VAL A 506 -1.86 -25.07 5.41
N ASP A 507 -0.61 -25.13 5.83
CA ASP A 507 0.52 -25.05 4.89
C ASP A 507 0.62 -26.30 4.02
N ALA A 508 0.40 -27.49 4.59
CA ALA A 508 0.38 -28.74 3.84
C ALA A 508 -0.68 -28.72 2.73
N MET A 509 -1.89 -28.27 3.03
CA MET A 509 -2.98 -28.13 2.06
C MET A 509 -2.63 -27.16 0.92
N VAL A 510 -1.98 -26.04 1.25
CA VAL A 510 -1.56 -25.05 0.23
C VAL A 510 -0.46 -25.63 -0.66
N ILE A 511 0.51 -26.34 -0.07
CA ILE A 511 1.58 -27.01 -0.83
C ILE A 511 0.98 -28.04 -1.79
N ASP A 512 0.14 -28.94 -1.30
CA ASP A 512 -0.48 -30.00 -2.10
C ASP A 512 -1.32 -29.43 -3.25
N SER A 513 -2.15 -28.42 -2.96
CA SER A 513 -2.97 -27.75 -3.97
C SER A 513 -2.11 -27.03 -5.02
N THR A 514 -1.01 -26.39 -4.61
CA THR A 514 -0.13 -25.64 -5.53
C THR A 514 0.66 -26.58 -6.42
N LEU A 515 1.27 -27.62 -5.86
CA LEU A 515 2.01 -28.63 -6.61
C LEU A 515 1.09 -29.40 -7.57
N GLY A 516 -0.12 -29.78 -7.09
CA GLY A 516 -1.13 -30.44 -7.92
C GLY A 516 -1.53 -29.63 -9.15
N LYS A 517 -1.58 -28.31 -9.06
CA LYS A 517 -1.81 -27.42 -10.20
C LYS A 517 -0.56 -27.25 -11.06
N ALA A 518 0.62 -27.19 -10.45
CA ALA A 518 1.89 -26.97 -11.16
C ALA A 518 2.23 -28.16 -12.09
N VAL A 519 1.96 -29.40 -11.66
CA VAL A 519 2.22 -30.59 -12.50
C VAL A 519 1.26 -30.73 -13.69
N GLN A 520 0.12 -30.01 -13.67
CA GLN A 520 -0.84 -29.96 -14.77
C GLN A 520 -0.49 -28.88 -15.80
N ASP A 521 0.44 -27.97 -15.50
CA ASP A 521 0.82 -26.90 -16.41
C ASP A 521 1.83 -27.40 -17.46
N PRO A 522 1.45 -27.51 -18.77
CA PRO A 522 2.34 -28.04 -19.79
C PRO A 522 3.58 -27.16 -20.07
N HIS A 523 3.58 -25.92 -19.59
CA HIS A 523 4.70 -25.00 -19.70
C HIS A 523 5.54 -24.91 -18.42
N GLY A 524 5.12 -25.61 -17.35
CA GLY A 524 5.79 -25.61 -16.05
C GLY A 524 7.01 -26.55 -16.02
N PRO A 525 8.01 -26.25 -15.15
CA PRO A 525 9.22 -27.09 -15.04
C PRO A 525 8.95 -28.47 -14.42
N VAL A 526 7.77 -28.70 -13.85
CA VAL A 526 7.40 -29.94 -13.15
C VAL A 526 6.22 -30.67 -13.82
N HIS A 527 5.95 -30.36 -15.09
CA HIS A 527 4.84 -30.98 -15.83
C HIS A 527 4.92 -32.52 -15.76
N GLU A 528 3.75 -33.16 -15.51
CA GLU A 528 3.58 -34.62 -15.41
C GLU A 528 4.37 -35.32 -14.27
N ARG A 529 5.04 -34.58 -13.37
CA ARG A 529 5.69 -35.19 -12.19
C ARG A 529 4.69 -35.52 -11.10
N ASP A 530 5.06 -36.42 -10.17
CA ASP A 530 4.25 -36.73 -9.00
C ASP A 530 4.33 -35.56 -7.98
N PRO A 531 3.20 -34.89 -7.66
CA PRO A 531 3.19 -33.80 -6.68
C PRO A 531 3.62 -34.24 -5.27
N LYS A 532 3.39 -35.51 -4.90
CA LYS A 532 3.81 -36.06 -3.60
C LYS A 532 5.33 -36.21 -3.53
N GLU A 533 5.95 -36.68 -4.60
CA GLU A 533 7.43 -36.70 -4.70
C GLU A 533 7.98 -35.30 -4.56
N LEU A 534 7.45 -34.32 -5.30
CA LEU A 534 7.87 -32.92 -5.23
C LEU A 534 7.75 -32.35 -3.80
N ALA A 535 6.69 -32.66 -3.10
CA ALA A 535 6.48 -32.22 -1.72
C ALA A 535 7.58 -32.73 -0.77
N THR A 536 8.14 -33.94 -1.01
CA THR A 536 9.24 -34.48 -0.19
C THR A 536 10.58 -33.79 -0.44
N LEU A 537 10.75 -33.15 -1.59
CA LEU A 537 11.96 -32.41 -1.96
C LEU A 537 12.01 -30.99 -1.39
N LEU A 538 10.91 -30.50 -0.82
CA LEU A 538 10.85 -29.17 -0.22
C LEU A 538 11.66 -29.11 1.05
N THR A 539 12.51 -28.08 1.15
CA THR A 539 13.33 -27.78 2.33
C THR A 539 12.66 -26.68 3.17
N GLY A 540 13.05 -26.59 4.43
CA GLY A 540 12.52 -25.61 5.40
C GLY A 540 12.23 -26.24 6.75
N GLU A 541 12.40 -25.47 7.83
CA GLU A 541 12.19 -25.92 9.22
C GLU A 541 10.70 -25.95 9.61
N ASN A 542 9.86 -25.22 8.85
CA ASN A 542 8.42 -25.07 9.12
C ASN A 542 7.62 -24.94 7.81
N GLY A 543 6.29 -24.96 7.93
CA GLY A 543 5.38 -24.83 6.80
C GLY A 543 5.60 -23.59 5.94
N PRO A 544 5.67 -22.37 6.53
CA PRO A 544 5.98 -21.13 5.80
C PRO A 544 7.29 -21.17 5.01
N GLU A 545 8.37 -21.71 5.56
CA GLU A 545 9.64 -21.87 4.82
C GLU A 545 9.49 -22.87 3.65
N ARG A 546 8.78 -23.96 3.85
CA ARG A 546 8.51 -24.93 2.76
C ARG A 546 7.62 -24.33 1.66
N ARG A 547 6.65 -23.47 2.01
CA ARG A 547 5.88 -22.69 1.02
C ARG A 547 6.77 -21.74 0.25
N LEU A 548 7.67 -21.02 0.93
CA LEU A 548 8.65 -20.15 0.29
C LEU A 548 9.56 -20.93 -0.66
N ASP A 549 10.11 -22.06 -0.22
CA ASP A 549 10.95 -22.95 -1.05
C ASP A 549 10.21 -23.40 -2.32
N MET A 550 8.96 -23.84 -2.15
CA MET A 550 8.11 -24.21 -3.28
C MET A 550 7.93 -23.06 -4.28
N MET A 551 7.63 -21.85 -3.78
CA MET A 551 7.44 -20.68 -4.64
C MET A 551 8.73 -20.26 -5.34
N LEU A 552 9.87 -20.32 -4.65
CA LEU A 552 11.18 -20.06 -5.24
C LEU A 552 11.50 -21.06 -6.34
N ARG A 553 11.35 -22.37 -6.08
CA ARG A 553 11.65 -23.44 -7.05
C ARG A 553 10.76 -23.38 -8.29
N LEU A 554 9.47 -23.07 -8.12
CA LEU A 554 8.51 -22.91 -9.23
C LEU A 554 8.61 -21.57 -9.94
N GLY A 555 9.28 -20.59 -9.35
CA GLY A 555 9.35 -19.22 -9.86
C GLY A 555 10.25 -19.07 -11.09
N PRO A 556 10.27 -17.86 -11.69
CA PRO A 556 10.98 -17.60 -12.94
C PRO A 556 12.48 -17.81 -12.85
N TYR A 557 13.06 -17.64 -11.67
CA TYR A 557 14.49 -17.85 -11.40
C TYR A 557 14.77 -19.17 -10.67
N GLY A 558 13.74 -19.99 -10.44
CA GLY A 558 13.82 -21.19 -9.61
C GLY A 558 14.55 -22.34 -10.26
N GLU A 559 15.07 -23.26 -9.45
CA GLU A 559 15.78 -24.45 -9.92
C GLU A 559 14.84 -25.53 -10.53
N GLY A 560 13.51 -25.37 -10.38
CA GLY A 560 12.52 -26.22 -11.04
C GLY A 560 12.55 -27.68 -10.57
N PHE A 561 12.84 -27.95 -9.30
CA PHE A 561 12.99 -29.30 -8.76
C PHE A 561 14.01 -30.15 -9.52
N GLY A 562 15.19 -29.58 -9.79
CA GLY A 562 16.30 -30.19 -10.50
C GLY A 562 16.38 -29.90 -12.00
N ALA A 563 15.36 -29.27 -12.58
CA ALA A 563 15.34 -28.92 -14.01
C ALA A 563 16.40 -27.84 -14.38
N ARG A 564 16.74 -26.98 -13.44
CA ARG A 564 17.72 -25.87 -13.58
C ARG A 564 18.59 -25.80 -12.32
N PRO A 565 19.64 -26.62 -12.19
CA PRO A 565 20.39 -26.78 -10.93
C PRO A 565 20.95 -25.49 -10.34
N ASP A 566 21.29 -24.51 -11.17
CA ASP A 566 21.80 -23.20 -10.74
C ASP A 566 20.70 -22.21 -10.32
N GLY A 567 19.43 -22.59 -10.40
CA GLY A 567 18.29 -21.76 -10.04
C GLY A 567 18.15 -21.54 -8.53
N LEU A 568 17.07 -20.83 -8.15
CA LEU A 568 16.79 -20.50 -6.76
C LEU A 568 16.10 -21.66 -6.03
N SER A 569 16.51 -21.82 -4.77
CA SER A 569 15.86 -22.60 -3.73
C SER A 569 16.01 -21.86 -2.39
N LEU A 570 15.29 -22.27 -1.35
CA LEU A 570 15.48 -21.71 -0.01
C LEU A 570 16.89 -21.95 0.53
N GLU A 571 17.47 -23.12 0.28
CA GLU A 571 18.84 -23.46 0.71
C GLU A 571 19.86 -22.49 0.10
N LYS A 572 19.74 -22.23 -1.21
CA LYS A 572 20.61 -21.25 -1.89
C LYS A 572 20.44 -19.85 -1.31
N LEU A 573 19.20 -19.46 -0.98
CA LEU A 573 18.92 -18.14 -0.41
C LEU A 573 19.49 -18.00 1.01
N LEU A 574 19.40 -19.04 1.83
CA LEU A 574 19.99 -19.09 3.18
C LEU A 574 21.52 -19.00 3.15
N ALA A 575 22.17 -19.50 2.10
CA ALA A 575 23.61 -19.35 1.88
C ALA A 575 24.03 -17.91 1.50
N HIS A 576 23.07 -17.04 1.19
CA HIS A 576 23.31 -15.64 0.79
C HIS A 576 22.57 -14.67 1.72
N PRO A 577 23.07 -14.44 2.93
CA PRO A 577 22.34 -13.70 3.98
C PRO A 577 22.09 -12.22 3.65
N HIS A 578 22.86 -11.61 2.73
CA HIS A 578 22.69 -10.26 2.21
C HIS A 578 21.74 -10.20 0.98
N GLY A 579 21.21 -11.37 0.56
CA GLY A 579 20.35 -11.52 -0.60
C GLY A 579 21.07 -11.89 -1.89
N ILE A 580 20.28 -12.12 -2.94
CA ILE A 580 20.77 -12.45 -4.28
C ILE A 580 20.26 -11.37 -5.24
N ASP A 581 21.18 -10.73 -5.94
CA ASP A 581 20.88 -9.79 -7.03
C ASP A 581 20.50 -10.58 -8.30
N LEU A 582 19.28 -10.40 -8.77
CA LEU A 582 18.75 -11.06 -9.98
C LEU A 582 18.90 -10.16 -11.23
N GLY A 583 19.46 -8.96 -11.05
CA GLY A 583 19.77 -8.03 -12.12
C GLY A 583 18.77 -6.90 -12.32
N PRO A 584 19.05 -6.00 -13.28
CA PRO A 584 18.18 -4.89 -13.62
C PRO A 584 16.87 -5.38 -14.23
N LEU A 585 15.85 -4.52 -14.20
CA LEU A 585 14.62 -4.77 -14.94
C LEU A 585 14.91 -4.84 -16.45
N ARG A 586 14.15 -5.65 -17.15
CA ARG A 586 14.27 -5.85 -18.60
C ARG A 586 12.90 -5.78 -19.25
N PRO A 587 12.80 -5.42 -20.53
CA PRO A 587 11.57 -5.52 -21.30
C PRO A 587 10.96 -6.93 -21.22
N ARG A 588 9.66 -7.00 -20.99
CA ARG A 588 8.93 -8.26 -20.79
C ARG A 588 7.69 -8.41 -21.67
N LEU A 589 7.28 -7.36 -22.35
CA LEU A 589 6.12 -7.47 -23.26
C LEU A 589 6.37 -8.55 -24.33
N PRO A 590 5.33 -9.32 -24.67
CA PRO A 590 3.93 -9.21 -24.21
C PRO A 590 3.55 -10.08 -22.98
N GLN A 591 4.51 -10.66 -22.26
CA GLN A 591 4.25 -11.60 -21.15
C GLN A 591 3.35 -11.08 -20.02
N PRO A 592 3.45 -9.79 -19.56
CA PRO A 592 2.56 -9.24 -18.52
C PRO A 592 1.10 -9.10 -18.97
N LEU A 593 0.83 -9.11 -20.29
CA LEU A 593 -0.52 -8.89 -20.82
C LEU A 593 -1.43 -10.07 -20.55
N LYS A 594 -2.61 -9.79 -19.99
CA LYS A 594 -3.68 -10.75 -19.70
C LYS A 594 -5.03 -10.25 -20.24
N THR A 595 -5.03 -9.21 -21.08
CA THR A 595 -6.21 -8.69 -21.78
C THR A 595 -6.82 -9.73 -22.69
N ARG A 596 -8.06 -9.55 -23.06
CA ARG A 596 -8.75 -10.47 -24.01
C ARG A 596 -8.16 -10.40 -25.41
N SER A 597 -7.65 -9.25 -25.79
CA SER A 597 -6.96 -9.04 -27.08
C SER A 597 -5.52 -9.57 -27.08
N GLY A 598 -4.91 -9.79 -25.90
CA GLY A 598 -3.47 -10.03 -25.76
C GLY A 598 -2.62 -8.78 -26.02
N LYS A 599 -3.26 -7.60 -26.11
CA LYS A 599 -2.61 -6.29 -26.30
C LYS A 599 -2.89 -5.35 -25.13
N ILE A 600 -2.21 -4.23 -25.11
CA ILE A 600 -2.54 -3.09 -24.22
C ILE A 600 -3.84 -2.47 -24.77
N GLU A 601 -4.89 -2.44 -23.96
CA GLU A 601 -6.20 -1.88 -24.30
C GLU A 601 -6.29 -0.44 -23.76
N LEU A 602 -6.04 0.57 -24.61
CA LEU A 602 -6.01 1.97 -24.18
C LEU A 602 -7.39 2.47 -23.73
N LEU A 603 -8.47 2.00 -24.36
CA LEU A 603 -9.84 2.40 -24.07
C LEU A 603 -10.72 1.20 -23.73
N SER A 604 -10.72 0.80 -22.47
CA SER A 604 -11.73 -0.15 -21.98
C SER A 604 -13.08 0.53 -21.72
N ALA A 605 -14.18 -0.19 -21.77
CA ALA A 605 -15.52 0.36 -21.56
C ALA A 605 -15.63 1.16 -20.23
N PRO A 606 -15.15 0.68 -19.07
CA PRO A 606 -15.23 1.47 -17.82
C PRO A 606 -14.52 2.83 -17.91
N ILE A 607 -13.40 2.92 -18.63
CA ILE A 607 -12.71 4.20 -18.86
C ILE A 607 -13.56 5.13 -19.72
N VAL A 608 -14.09 4.60 -20.83
CA VAL A 608 -14.96 5.38 -21.77
C VAL A 608 -16.18 5.93 -21.04
N ASP A 609 -16.82 5.09 -20.21
CA ASP A 609 -18.04 5.43 -19.47
C ASP A 609 -17.77 6.52 -18.39
N ASP A 610 -16.54 6.66 -17.89
CA ASP A 610 -16.17 7.65 -16.85
C ASP A 610 -15.63 8.98 -17.46
N LEU A 611 -15.22 9.02 -18.73
CA LEU A 611 -14.74 10.25 -19.38
C LEU A 611 -15.76 11.41 -19.39
N PRO A 612 -17.09 11.20 -19.52
CA PRO A 612 -18.06 12.30 -19.39
C PRO A 612 -17.99 13.02 -18.04
N ARG A 613 -17.72 12.30 -16.94
CA ARG A 613 -17.54 12.88 -15.61
C ARG A 613 -16.28 13.74 -15.56
N LEU A 614 -15.18 13.29 -16.16
CA LEU A 614 -13.96 14.09 -16.27
C LEU A 614 -14.18 15.36 -17.14
N ARG A 615 -14.96 15.27 -18.24
CA ARG A 615 -15.32 16.45 -19.05
C ARG A 615 -16.15 17.46 -18.27
N ALA A 616 -17.07 17.00 -17.42
CA ALA A 616 -17.85 17.90 -16.57
C ALA A 616 -16.96 18.71 -15.62
N ALA A 617 -15.90 18.06 -15.06
CA ALA A 617 -14.96 18.71 -14.16
C ALA A 617 -14.20 19.90 -14.77
N LEU A 618 -14.08 20.00 -16.09
CA LEU A 618 -13.52 21.21 -16.77
C LEU A 618 -14.29 22.49 -16.45
N ARG A 619 -15.56 22.39 -16.05
CA ARG A 619 -16.46 23.52 -15.80
C ARG A 619 -16.80 23.71 -14.32
N GLU A 620 -16.26 22.86 -13.46
CA GLU A 620 -16.52 22.94 -12.02
C GLU A 620 -15.86 24.19 -11.42
N ARG A 621 -16.61 24.88 -10.58
CA ARG A 621 -16.07 26.03 -9.85
C ARG A 621 -15.25 25.51 -8.66
N PRO A 622 -14.00 25.98 -8.52
CA PRO A 622 -13.16 25.55 -7.41
C PRO A 622 -13.69 26.07 -6.08
N ALA A 623 -13.57 25.27 -5.03
CA ALA A 623 -13.78 25.74 -3.67
C ALA A 623 -12.72 26.78 -3.29
N ALA A 624 -13.08 27.68 -2.36
CA ALA A 624 -12.19 28.76 -1.92
C ALA A 624 -10.96 28.24 -1.18
N ILE A 625 -11.14 27.19 -0.36
CA ILE A 625 -10.06 26.49 0.37
C ILE A 625 -10.32 25.00 0.29
N VAL A 626 -9.27 24.24 -0.02
CA VAL A 626 -9.31 22.79 -0.03
C VAL A 626 -8.21 22.19 0.85
N LEU A 627 -8.52 21.03 1.45
CA LEU A 627 -7.60 20.26 2.28
C LEU A 627 -6.83 19.24 1.43
N VAL A 628 -5.54 19.10 1.72
CA VAL A 628 -4.71 17.98 1.27
C VAL A 628 -4.02 17.33 2.46
N GLY A 629 -3.94 16.01 2.45
CA GLY A 629 -3.17 15.25 3.43
C GLY A 629 -1.66 15.41 3.24
N ARG A 630 -0.88 15.16 4.30
CA ARG A 630 0.58 15.05 4.17
C ARG A 630 1.13 13.86 4.94
N ARG A 631 2.23 13.31 4.42
CA ARG A 631 3.00 12.24 5.05
C ARG A 631 4.26 12.80 5.68
N HIS A 632 4.76 12.11 6.71
CA HIS A 632 6.02 12.42 7.36
C HIS A 632 6.98 11.23 7.27
N LEU A 633 8.26 11.49 7.01
CA LEU A 633 9.30 10.46 6.92
C LEU A 633 9.43 9.62 8.21
N ARG A 634 9.10 10.21 9.36
CA ARG A 634 9.20 9.58 10.68
C ARG A 634 7.95 8.83 11.11
N SER A 635 6.90 8.83 10.29
CA SER A 635 5.63 8.16 10.58
C SER A 635 5.31 7.14 9.50
N ASN A 636 4.48 6.17 9.85
CA ASN A 636 3.94 5.18 8.92
C ASN A 636 2.47 4.95 9.27
N ASN A 637 1.57 5.71 8.64
CA ASN A 637 0.19 5.82 9.07
C ASN A 637 0.11 6.17 10.58
N SER A 638 -0.71 5.46 11.37
CA SER A 638 -0.88 5.67 12.82
C SER A 638 0.08 4.86 13.70
N TRP A 639 0.76 3.85 13.18
CA TRP A 639 1.37 2.79 14.00
C TRP A 639 2.81 3.04 14.46
N MET A 640 3.40 4.20 14.15
CA MET A 640 4.73 4.57 14.64
C MET A 640 4.70 5.77 15.60
N HIS A 641 3.55 6.33 15.91
CA HIS A 641 3.43 7.47 16.81
C HIS A 641 3.71 7.11 18.28
N ASN A 642 3.65 5.83 18.63
CA ASN A 642 4.02 5.36 19.97
C ASN A 642 5.53 5.21 20.19
N VAL A 643 6.36 5.55 19.19
CA VAL A 643 7.84 5.47 19.28
C VAL A 643 8.43 6.84 19.57
N PRO A 644 8.92 7.13 20.81
CA PRO A 644 9.40 8.46 21.22
C PRO A 644 10.49 9.04 20.32
N ALA A 645 11.41 8.20 19.82
CA ALA A 645 12.47 8.62 18.91
C ALA A 645 11.97 9.18 17.57
N LEU A 646 10.74 8.84 17.16
CA LEU A 646 10.13 9.28 15.90
C LEU A 646 9.22 10.50 16.07
N THR A 647 8.55 10.64 17.20
CA THR A 647 7.59 11.71 17.48
C THR A 647 8.15 12.88 18.26
N GLY A 648 9.25 12.69 19.00
CA GLY A 648 9.87 13.75 19.78
C GLY A 648 10.30 14.99 18.97
N GLY A 649 10.33 16.15 19.63
CA GLY A 649 10.67 17.46 19.05
C GLY A 649 9.45 18.38 18.90
N THR A 650 9.44 19.23 17.88
CA THR A 650 8.32 20.15 17.59
C THR A 650 7.06 19.38 17.20
N ASN A 651 5.89 19.91 17.62
CA ASN A 651 4.59 19.41 17.16
C ASN A 651 4.53 19.40 15.63
N ARG A 652 4.15 18.27 15.05
CA ARG A 652 4.03 18.09 13.61
C ARG A 652 2.59 17.98 13.16
N CYS A 653 1.64 17.89 14.08
CA CYS A 653 0.22 17.90 13.78
C CYS A 653 -0.30 19.34 13.70
N THR A 654 0.18 20.07 12.69
CA THR A 654 -0.12 21.49 12.44
C THR A 654 -0.91 21.64 11.13
N LEU A 655 -1.75 22.66 11.05
CA LEU A 655 -2.43 23.06 9.82
C LEU A 655 -1.52 23.99 9.03
N HIS A 656 -0.89 23.52 7.95
CA HIS A 656 -0.17 24.40 7.03
C HIS A 656 -1.15 25.28 6.29
N ILE A 657 -0.90 26.59 6.26
CA ILE A 657 -1.71 27.60 5.57
C ILE A 657 -0.81 28.65 4.90
N HIS A 658 -1.17 29.06 3.68
CA HIS A 658 -0.44 30.10 2.95
C HIS A 658 -0.53 31.47 3.68
N PRO A 659 0.55 32.29 3.72
CA PRO A 659 0.56 33.57 4.42
C PRO A 659 -0.57 34.52 4.02
N GLU A 660 -0.90 34.60 2.73
CA GLU A 660 -1.98 35.47 2.26
C GLU A 660 -3.37 34.97 2.68
N ASP A 661 -3.59 33.65 2.74
CA ASP A 661 -4.84 33.08 3.24
C ASP A 661 -4.95 33.27 4.75
N ALA A 662 -3.85 33.09 5.48
CA ALA A 662 -3.78 33.34 6.92
C ALA A 662 -4.12 34.81 7.22
N ALA A 663 -3.50 35.76 6.53
CA ALA A 663 -3.77 37.20 6.70
C ALA A 663 -5.24 37.55 6.38
N ARG A 664 -5.80 36.99 5.27
CA ARG A 664 -7.19 37.21 4.89
C ARG A 664 -8.18 36.70 5.94
N LEU A 665 -7.85 35.64 6.64
CA LEU A 665 -8.67 35.01 7.69
C LEU A 665 -8.34 35.51 9.10
N GLY A 666 -7.39 36.42 9.25
CA GLY A 666 -6.97 36.94 10.56
C GLY A 666 -6.26 35.88 11.44
N LEU A 667 -5.60 34.89 10.83
CA LEU A 667 -4.91 33.82 11.51
C LEU A 667 -3.42 34.14 11.64
N ALA A 668 -2.85 33.94 12.80
CA ALA A 668 -1.41 34.06 13.06
C ALA A 668 -0.80 32.65 13.23
N ASP A 669 0.52 32.57 13.11
CA ASP A 669 1.26 31.34 13.38
C ASP A 669 1.03 30.87 14.83
N GLY A 670 0.80 29.57 15.02
CA GLY A 670 0.44 28.97 16.31
C GLY A 670 -1.02 29.17 16.76
N THR A 671 -1.83 29.97 16.05
CA THR A 671 -3.26 30.15 16.40
C THR A 671 -4.01 28.82 16.29
N ALA A 672 -4.85 28.54 17.27
CA ALA A 672 -5.78 27.41 17.19
C ALA A 672 -6.85 27.69 16.09
N VAL A 673 -6.92 26.84 15.08
CA VAL A 673 -7.82 26.99 13.94
C VAL A 673 -8.81 25.84 13.94
N ARG A 674 -10.10 26.19 13.93
CA ARG A 674 -11.17 25.25 13.65
C ARG A 674 -11.22 25.00 12.16
N VAL A 675 -11.03 23.77 11.77
CA VAL A 675 -11.17 23.26 10.40
C VAL A 675 -12.43 22.43 10.33
N LYS A 676 -13.36 22.80 9.45
CA LYS A 676 -14.63 22.09 9.26
C LYS A 676 -14.69 21.55 7.83
N GLY A 677 -14.87 20.25 7.71
CA GLY A 677 -15.16 19.52 6.47
C GLY A 677 -16.58 18.98 6.44
N ALA A 678 -16.93 18.22 5.41
CA ALA A 678 -18.25 17.61 5.29
C ALA A 678 -18.47 16.49 6.33
N GLY A 679 -17.39 15.75 6.70
CA GLY A 679 -17.47 14.68 7.72
C GLY A 679 -17.51 15.19 9.16
N GLY A 680 -17.01 16.40 9.44
CA GLY A 680 -16.95 16.92 10.81
C GLY A 680 -15.97 18.08 10.96
N GLU A 681 -15.49 18.29 12.20
CA GLU A 681 -14.54 19.37 12.50
C GLU A 681 -13.39 18.92 13.42
N VAL A 682 -12.24 19.56 13.27
CA VAL A 682 -11.09 19.43 14.16
C VAL A 682 -10.49 20.79 14.49
N VAL A 683 -9.74 20.86 15.57
CA VAL A 683 -8.98 22.08 15.95
C VAL A 683 -7.48 21.77 15.94
N ALA A 684 -6.72 22.48 15.11
CA ALA A 684 -5.29 22.29 14.99
C ALA A 684 -4.56 23.65 15.03
N PRO A 685 -3.30 23.72 15.53
CA PRO A 685 -2.52 24.94 15.48
C PRO A 685 -2.11 25.25 14.03
N ALA A 686 -2.25 26.53 13.64
CA ALA A 686 -1.79 26.99 12.33
C ALA A 686 -0.26 26.98 12.26
N GLU A 687 0.27 26.58 11.10
CA GLU A 687 1.65 26.80 10.69
C GLU A 687 1.62 27.62 9.39
N VAL A 688 1.93 28.91 9.53
CA VAL A 688 1.90 29.84 8.40
C VAL A 688 3.15 29.61 7.55
N THR A 689 2.95 29.14 6.32
CA THR A 689 4.07 28.73 5.44
C THR A 689 3.74 28.92 3.96
N ASP A 690 4.71 29.33 3.18
CA ASP A 690 4.64 29.44 1.71
C ASP A 690 4.85 28.09 0.99
N THR A 691 5.04 27.01 1.75
CA THR A 691 5.18 25.66 1.19
C THR A 691 3.87 25.03 0.71
N VAL A 692 2.75 25.67 0.96
CA VAL A 692 1.44 25.34 0.36
C VAL A 692 1.00 26.47 -0.54
N ARG A 693 0.31 26.17 -1.65
CA ARG A 693 -0.25 27.20 -2.54
C ARG A 693 -1.46 27.90 -1.89
N ARG A 694 -1.81 29.09 -2.38
CA ARG A 694 -3.05 29.77 -1.98
C ARG A 694 -4.28 28.90 -2.24
N GLY A 695 -5.26 28.98 -1.33
CA GLY A 695 -6.47 28.17 -1.39
C GLY A 695 -6.28 26.70 -1.00
N VAL A 696 -5.10 26.32 -0.52
CA VAL A 696 -4.80 24.97 -0.07
C VAL A 696 -4.32 24.99 1.38
N VAL A 697 -4.88 24.10 2.21
CA VAL A 697 -4.38 23.82 3.55
C VAL A 697 -3.99 22.35 3.67
N SER A 698 -3.09 22.03 4.61
CA SER A 698 -2.60 20.67 4.75
C SER A 698 -2.51 20.23 6.21
N LEU A 699 -3.08 19.06 6.51
CA LEU A 699 -2.96 18.36 7.80
C LEU A 699 -2.24 17.01 7.61
N PRO A 700 -1.48 16.54 8.61
CA PRO A 700 -0.81 15.25 8.53
C PRO A 700 -1.81 14.10 8.75
N HIS A 701 -1.53 12.98 8.08
CA HIS A 701 -2.25 11.73 8.25
C HIS A 701 -1.70 10.91 9.43
N GLY A 702 -2.58 10.13 10.08
CA GLY A 702 -2.22 9.12 11.08
C GLY A 702 -2.25 9.59 12.54
N TRP A 703 -2.66 10.83 12.81
CA TRP A 703 -2.86 11.40 14.15
C TRP A 703 -4.31 11.20 14.63
N GLY A 704 -4.56 11.46 15.91
CA GLY A 704 -5.87 11.33 16.56
C GLY A 704 -5.91 10.24 17.63
N HIS A 705 -4.85 10.14 18.46
CA HIS A 705 -4.67 9.10 19.49
C HIS A 705 -5.28 9.48 20.84
N ASP A 706 -6.46 10.10 20.84
CA ASP A 706 -7.15 10.60 22.03
C ASP A 706 -8.35 9.71 22.47
N ARG A 707 -8.57 8.58 21.81
CA ARG A 707 -9.69 7.70 22.13
C ARG A 707 -9.47 6.95 23.45
N PRO A 708 -10.46 6.93 24.36
CA PRO A 708 -10.39 6.17 25.60
C PRO A 708 -10.32 4.66 25.31
N GLY A 709 -9.71 3.90 26.22
CA GLY A 709 -9.59 2.45 26.12
C GLY A 709 -8.46 1.93 25.25
N THR A 710 -7.66 2.80 24.65
CA THR A 710 -6.42 2.42 23.93
C THR A 710 -5.26 2.19 24.90
N ARG A 711 -4.25 1.41 24.49
CA ARG A 711 -2.98 1.24 25.20
C ARG A 711 -1.83 1.64 24.28
N MET A 712 -1.71 2.96 24.04
CA MET A 712 -0.66 3.62 23.27
C MET A 712 -0.20 4.85 24.05
N SER A 713 0.52 4.59 25.18
CA SER A 713 0.78 5.57 26.23
C SER A 713 1.57 6.80 25.75
N HIS A 714 2.53 6.59 24.83
CA HIS A 714 3.32 7.70 24.29
C HIS A 714 2.54 8.50 23.25
N ALA A 715 1.80 7.86 22.36
CA ALA A 715 0.99 8.55 21.37
C ALA A 715 -0.12 9.40 22.00
N ALA A 716 -0.68 8.94 23.12
CA ALA A 716 -1.68 9.68 23.88
C ALA A 716 -1.17 10.97 24.57
N LEU A 717 0.16 11.15 24.73
CA LEU A 717 0.74 12.38 25.29
C LEU A 717 0.65 13.57 24.32
N ASP A 718 0.70 13.30 23.00
CA ASP A 718 0.53 14.29 21.95
C ASP A 718 -0.33 13.66 20.85
N PRO A 719 -1.65 13.52 21.08
CA PRO A 719 -2.52 12.73 20.23
C PRO A 719 -2.71 13.35 18.84
N GLY A 720 -2.54 14.66 18.70
CA GLY A 720 -2.86 15.40 17.49
C GLY A 720 -4.35 15.31 17.12
N VAL A 721 -4.66 15.54 15.83
CA VAL A 721 -6.03 15.47 15.31
C VAL A 721 -6.12 14.51 14.12
N ASN A 722 -7.23 13.78 14.02
CA ASN A 722 -7.47 12.87 12.91
C ASN A 722 -8.02 13.66 11.70
N VAL A 723 -7.21 13.81 10.66
CA VAL A 723 -7.60 14.49 9.41
C VAL A 723 -8.80 13.82 8.74
N ASN A 724 -8.97 12.52 8.93
CA ASN A 724 -10.06 11.76 8.30
C ASN A 724 -11.44 12.07 8.88
N GLN A 725 -11.53 12.71 10.07
CA GLN A 725 -12.78 13.22 10.63
C GLN A 725 -13.38 14.37 9.78
N LEU A 726 -12.57 15.02 8.94
CA LEU A 726 -13.04 16.08 8.03
C LEU A 726 -13.65 15.55 6.74
N LEU A 727 -13.43 14.28 6.42
CA LEU A 727 -13.69 13.68 5.11
C LEU A 727 -15.07 13.02 5.05
N ASP A 728 -15.73 13.17 3.91
CA ASP A 728 -16.99 12.50 3.59
C ASP A 728 -16.73 11.08 3.05
N GLY A 729 -17.16 10.06 3.77
CA GLY A 729 -17.02 8.66 3.38
C GLY A 729 -17.79 8.28 2.10
N SER A 730 -18.75 9.09 1.66
CA SER A 730 -19.52 8.86 0.44
C SER A 730 -18.81 9.32 -0.83
N LEU A 731 -17.76 10.15 -0.70
CA LEU A 731 -16.99 10.65 -1.85
C LEU A 731 -15.91 9.65 -2.26
N LEU A 732 -16.16 8.92 -3.32
CA LEU A 732 -15.28 7.88 -3.85
C LEU A 732 -14.96 8.10 -5.33
N ASP A 733 -13.80 7.61 -5.76
CA ASP A 733 -13.53 7.35 -7.17
C ASP A 733 -14.39 6.15 -7.62
N PRO A 734 -15.32 6.31 -8.57
CA PRO A 734 -16.37 5.30 -8.83
C PRO A 734 -15.85 4.00 -9.43
N LEU A 735 -14.69 4.02 -10.10
CA LEU A 735 -14.12 2.82 -10.73
C LEU A 735 -13.36 1.95 -9.73
N SER A 736 -12.71 2.56 -8.75
CA SER A 736 -11.86 1.85 -7.78
C SER A 736 -12.46 1.76 -6.38
N GLY A 737 -13.50 2.52 -6.08
CA GLY A 737 -14.02 2.67 -4.73
C GLY A 737 -13.05 3.40 -3.77
N THR A 738 -12.03 4.06 -4.30
CA THR A 738 -11.05 4.75 -3.47
C THR A 738 -11.61 6.04 -2.92
N ALA A 739 -11.45 6.23 -1.60
CA ALA A 739 -11.92 7.43 -0.92
C ALA A 739 -11.17 8.69 -1.40
N VAL A 740 -11.91 9.77 -1.56
CA VAL A 740 -11.37 11.10 -1.86
C VAL A 740 -10.81 11.71 -0.58
N LEU A 741 -9.49 11.76 -0.48
CA LEU A 741 -8.78 12.26 0.70
C LEU A 741 -8.04 13.58 0.44
N ASN A 742 -7.98 14.04 -0.81
CA ASN A 742 -7.28 15.25 -1.23
C ASN A 742 -8.17 16.13 -2.13
N GLY A 743 -8.00 17.44 -2.00
CA GLY A 743 -8.80 18.41 -2.74
C GLY A 743 -10.20 18.60 -2.12
N VAL A 744 -10.40 18.21 -0.86
CA VAL A 744 -11.69 18.27 -0.18
C VAL A 744 -11.95 19.69 0.33
N PRO A 745 -13.12 20.30 0.03
CA PRO A 745 -13.48 21.63 0.53
C PRO A 745 -13.53 21.68 2.05
N VAL A 746 -12.96 22.76 2.63
CA VAL A 746 -13.01 23.01 4.09
C VAL A 746 -13.23 24.49 4.39
N GLU A 747 -13.84 24.75 5.56
CA GLU A 747 -13.99 26.08 6.13
C GLU A 747 -13.01 26.23 7.32
N LEU A 748 -12.45 27.45 7.46
CA LEU A 748 -11.49 27.77 8.52
C LEU A 748 -12.01 28.93 9.36
N ALA A 749 -11.86 28.82 10.68
CA ALA A 749 -12.15 29.89 11.63
C ALA A 749 -11.14 29.89 12.78
N ALA A 750 -10.70 31.07 13.23
CA ALA A 750 -9.93 31.19 14.48
C ALA A 750 -10.78 30.65 15.64
N CYS A 751 -10.16 29.88 16.56
CA CYS A 751 -10.78 29.61 17.84
C CYS A 751 -10.60 30.82 18.74
N PRO A 752 -11.67 31.23 19.48
CA PRO A 752 -11.61 32.38 20.39
C PRO A 752 -10.63 32.16 21.55
#